data_d8dfa419d7ed54e151fef572452b8276
#
_entry.id   d8dfa419d7ed54e151fef572452b8276
#
_cell.length_a   1.000
_cell.length_b   1.000
_cell.length_c   1.000
_cell.angle_alpha   90.00
_cell.angle_beta   90.00
_cell.angle_gamma   90.00
#
_symmetry.space_group_name_H-M   'P 1'
#
loop_
_entity.id
_entity.type
_entity.pdbx_description
1 polymer ?
#
loop_
_entity_poly.entity_id
_entity_poly.type
_entity_poly.pdbx_seq_one_letter_code
_entity_poly.pdbx_strand_id
1 'polypeptide(L)'
;PRFANSNKDQTKKVYVKDGEILLYEIATDNKTTLLNWGDRIGNPKFLANENRISFESGGNMYVLDMVNGKINKITNIKSGNKSSDKDGSKNQEREAWLKEDNLDLLQVVREREEKIENSKAYREATAEKEPFAYYLGDKSATSLQLSPNEKYATFNLITRVDGKRTVVPDYTHASGYTTDINTRSKVGDDPTKVELALYDLENEKVTIIDVSKLEGIQDFPDYTKDYPDKTWEEKDRIVTISSPIFSDNGELAIVNIRSVDNKDRWITQIDLKTSELKVLDRQRDEAWVAGPGIGSAYGGGTLGWLPDNKHIYFQSEESGYSHLYLLDVTTGKKKALTSRNFEVFNPFISKDQKSWYLTTSEIHPGERHFYKMPLMGGKMEKLTTLTGNNDVSLSPDEKHIAILYSYSNKPWELYLKPNNTKEEAKQLTSGQSEEFKSYNWRDPELVNFTAQDGASVPARLYKPTAEKNNGAAVIFVHGAGYLQNVHKWWSSYFREYMFHNLLTDLGYTVLDIDYRGSAGYGRDWRTGIYRHMGGKDLSDQVDGAKYLADNHGVDPERVGIYGGSYGGFITLMALFNEPESFKSGAALRSVTDWAHYNHGYTSNILNEPFNDPIAYKRSSPIYFAEGLKGNLLIAHGMIDTNVHFQDVVRLAQRLIELEKDNWEMAVYPVEDHGFVEPSSWTDEYKRILKLFNSTLLD
;
A
#
# COMPACT_ATOMS: atom_id res chain seq x y z
N PRO A 1 -6.05 -18.26 -12.54
CA PRO A 1 -6.84 -17.28 -11.77
C PRO A 1 -5.93 -16.38 -10.93
N ARG A 2 -6.26 -15.09 -10.82
CA ARG A 2 -5.38 -14.04 -10.24
C ARG A 2 -5.17 -14.19 -8.71
N PHE A 3 -6.11 -14.83 -8.00
CA PHE A 3 -6.10 -15.00 -6.54
C PHE A 3 -6.22 -16.47 -6.13
N ALA A 4 -5.54 -17.36 -6.86
CA ALA A 4 -5.56 -18.79 -6.57
C ALA A 4 -4.36 -19.18 -5.69
N ASN A 5 -4.61 -20.07 -4.71
CA ASN A 5 -3.56 -20.66 -3.90
C ASN A 5 -3.07 -21.95 -4.54
N SER A 6 -1.76 -22.11 -4.68
CA SER A 6 -1.15 -23.31 -5.25
C SER A 6 -0.87 -24.35 -4.17
N ASN A 7 -0.90 -25.62 -4.57
CA ASN A 7 -0.33 -26.71 -3.77
C ASN A 7 1.22 -26.61 -3.76
N LYS A 8 1.88 -27.44 -2.97
CA LYS A 8 3.32 -27.35 -2.69
C LYS A 8 4.19 -27.49 -3.94
N ASP A 9 3.85 -28.40 -4.85
CA ASP A 9 4.58 -28.62 -6.09
C ASP A 9 4.15 -27.70 -7.26
N GLN A 10 3.21 -26.78 -6.99
CA GLN A 10 2.65 -25.81 -7.95
C GLN A 10 2.00 -26.44 -9.19
N THR A 11 1.53 -27.66 -9.07
CA THR A 11 0.82 -28.38 -10.16
C THR A 11 -0.68 -28.13 -10.14
N LYS A 12 -1.23 -27.73 -8.99
CA LYS A 12 -2.65 -27.48 -8.77
C LYS A 12 -2.88 -26.13 -8.13
N LYS A 13 -4.04 -25.54 -8.43
CA LYS A 13 -4.50 -24.28 -7.81
C LYS A 13 -5.92 -24.46 -7.29
N VAL A 14 -6.20 -23.85 -6.13
CA VAL A 14 -7.55 -23.75 -5.58
C VAL A 14 -7.96 -22.29 -5.47
N TYR A 15 -9.19 -21.96 -5.84
CA TYR A 15 -9.72 -20.60 -5.85
C TYR A 15 -11.25 -20.58 -5.78
N VAL A 16 -11.80 -19.43 -5.44
CA VAL A 16 -13.26 -19.19 -5.49
C VAL A 16 -13.62 -18.49 -6.78
N LYS A 17 -14.68 -18.96 -7.44
CA LYS A 17 -15.33 -18.30 -8.54
C LYS A 17 -16.83 -18.54 -8.48
N ASP A 18 -17.65 -17.50 -8.61
CA ASP A 18 -19.12 -17.57 -8.65
C ASP A 18 -19.74 -18.32 -7.45
N GLY A 19 -19.11 -18.24 -6.25
CA GLY A 19 -19.56 -18.92 -5.04
C GLY A 19 -19.13 -20.38 -4.92
N GLU A 20 -18.30 -20.87 -5.84
CA GLU A 20 -17.79 -22.24 -5.85
C GLU A 20 -16.30 -22.29 -5.53
N ILE A 21 -15.85 -23.37 -4.86
CA ILE A 21 -14.43 -23.72 -4.76
C ILE A 21 -14.06 -24.58 -5.96
N LEU A 22 -13.12 -24.12 -6.77
CA LEU A 22 -12.62 -24.82 -7.94
C LEU A 22 -11.17 -25.28 -7.70
N LEU A 23 -10.90 -26.49 -8.15
CA LEU A 23 -9.56 -27.04 -8.32
C LEU A 23 -9.15 -26.91 -9.78
N TYR A 24 -7.99 -26.33 -10.05
CA TYR A 24 -7.41 -26.22 -11.36
C TYR A 24 -6.11 -27.01 -11.45
N GLU A 25 -6.06 -27.97 -12.35
CA GLU A 25 -4.87 -28.78 -12.65
C GLU A 25 -4.14 -28.17 -13.84
N ILE A 26 -2.93 -27.64 -13.61
CA ILE A 26 -2.20 -26.83 -14.59
C ILE A 26 -1.81 -27.64 -15.84
N ALA A 27 -1.34 -28.87 -15.64
CA ALA A 27 -0.84 -29.70 -16.74
C ALA A 27 -1.91 -30.13 -17.76
N THR A 28 -3.14 -30.32 -17.30
CA THR A 28 -4.28 -30.82 -18.10
C THR A 28 -5.25 -29.71 -18.50
N ASP A 29 -5.05 -28.48 -17.99
CA ASP A 29 -6.01 -27.36 -18.08
C ASP A 29 -7.43 -27.72 -17.56
N ASN A 30 -7.50 -28.72 -16.65
CA ASN A 30 -8.76 -29.21 -16.13
C ASN A 30 -9.22 -28.39 -14.93
N LYS A 31 -10.52 -28.07 -14.89
CA LYS A 31 -11.17 -27.34 -13.78
C LYS A 31 -12.29 -28.20 -13.23
N THR A 32 -12.19 -28.50 -11.95
CA THR A 32 -13.19 -29.31 -11.24
C THR A 32 -13.81 -28.48 -10.12
N THR A 33 -15.11 -28.38 -10.06
CA THR A 33 -15.83 -27.83 -8.91
C THR A 33 -15.74 -28.84 -7.76
N LEU A 34 -15.10 -28.41 -6.67
CA LEU A 34 -14.99 -29.22 -5.45
C LEU A 34 -16.18 -29.03 -4.52
N LEU A 35 -16.68 -27.80 -4.46
CA LEU A 35 -17.77 -27.43 -3.57
C LEU A 35 -18.57 -26.27 -4.14
N ASN A 36 -19.89 -26.45 -4.15
CA ASN A 36 -20.86 -25.37 -4.32
C ASN A 36 -21.55 -25.17 -2.96
N TRP A 37 -21.32 -23.99 -2.36
CA TRP A 37 -21.78 -23.68 -1.02
C TRP A 37 -22.79 -22.52 -1.08
N GLY A 38 -23.94 -22.67 -0.48
CA GLY A 38 -25.00 -21.66 -0.57
C GLY A 38 -24.64 -20.29 0.03
N ASP A 39 -23.61 -20.22 0.88
CA ASP A 39 -23.14 -19.00 1.52
C ASP A 39 -21.82 -18.50 0.88
N ARG A 40 -21.45 -17.25 1.21
CA ARG A 40 -20.18 -16.66 0.74
C ARG A 40 -18.98 -17.45 1.27
N ILE A 41 -18.14 -17.91 0.35
CA ILE A 41 -16.88 -18.61 0.63
C ILE A 41 -15.69 -17.69 0.38
N GLY A 42 -14.60 -17.88 1.15
CA GLY A 42 -13.35 -17.17 0.98
C GLY A 42 -12.11 -18.02 1.24
N ASN A 43 -10.97 -17.54 0.76
CA ASN A 43 -9.61 -18.00 1.09
C ASN A 43 -9.37 -19.54 1.08
N PRO A 44 -9.75 -20.29 0.04
CA PRO A 44 -9.45 -21.71 -0.01
C PRO A 44 -7.94 -21.94 -0.09
N LYS A 45 -7.39 -22.78 0.80
CA LYS A 45 -5.95 -23.11 0.87
C LYS A 45 -5.73 -24.59 1.04
N PHE A 46 -4.72 -25.15 0.38
CA PHE A 46 -4.25 -26.50 0.67
C PHE A 46 -3.64 -26.54 2.08
N LEU A 47 -3.90 -27.64 2.79
CA LEU A 47 -3.26 -27.96 4.07
C LEU A 47 -2.00 -28.82 3.84
N ALA A 48 -1.26 -29.16 4.90
CA ALA A 48 -0.08 -30.02 4.79
C ALA A 48 -0.41 -31.38 4.13
N ASN A 49 -1.58 -31.92 4.44
CA ASN A 49 -2.19 -32.99 3.64
C ASN A 49 -2.93 -32.35 2.45
N GLU A 50 -2.32 -32.34 1.29
CA GLU A 50 -2.84 -31.69 0.07
C GLU A 50 -4.18 -32.27 -0.44
N ASN A 51 -4.69 -33.35 0.14
CA ASN A 51 -6.05 -33.83 -0.09
C ASN A 51 -7.09 -33.08 0.73
N ARG A 52 -6.67 -32.13 1.56
CA ARG A 52 -7.54 -31.31 2.41
C ARG A 52 -7.35 -29.83 2.10
N ILE A 53 -8.47 -29.13 2.07
CA ILE A 53 -8.52 -27.69 1.78
C ILE A 53 -9.26 -27.00 2.93
N SER A 54 -8.63 -25.96 3.51
CA SER A 54 -9.32 -25.05 4.41
C SER A 54 -10.03 -23.95 3.63
N PHE A 55 -11.17 -23.46 4.10
CA PHE A 55 -11.88 -22.31 3.55
C PHE A 55 -12.70 -21.59 4.61
N GLU A 56 -13.01 -20.33 4.36
CA GLU A 56 -13.82 -19.49 5.24
C GLU A 56 -15.28 -19.45 4.75
N SER A 57 -16.24 -19.54 5.67
CA SER A 57 -17.64 -19.23 5.42
C SER A 57 -18.32 -18.73 6.69
N GLY A 58 -19.18 -17.69 6.58
CA GLY A 58 -19.93 -17.16 7.71
C GLY A 58 -19.07 -16.75 8.91
N GLY A 59 -17.83 -16.28 8.68
CA GLY A 59 -16.88 -15.91 9.74
C GLY A 59 -16.26 -17.09 10.48
N ASN A 60 -16.36 -18.30 9.94
CA ASN A 60 -15.79 -19.52 10.49
C ASN A 60 -14.93 -20.26 9.48
N MET A 61 -13.99 -21.05 10.00
CA MET A 61 -13.09 -21.90 9.23
C MET A 61 -13.68 -23.30 9.09
N TYR A 62 -13.59 -23.82 7.87
CA TYR A 62 -14.00 -25.17 7.49
C TYR A 62 -12.86 -25.90 6.79
N VAL A 63 -12.89 -27.22 6.82
CA VAL A 63 -11.98 -28.09 6.08
C VAL A 63 -12.79 -29.05 5.23
N LEU A 64 -12.51 -29.06 3.92
CA LEU A 64 -13.02 -30.03 2.94
C LEU A 64 -11.97 -31.12 2.73
N ASP A 65 -12.35 -32.37 2.93
CA ASP A 65 -11.58 -33.55 2.53
C ASP A 65 -11.98 -33.92 1.10
N MET A 66 -11.05 -33.75 0.15
CA MET A 66 -11.30 -33.98 -1.27
C MET A 66 -11.45 -35.47 -1.64
N VAL A 67 -11.04 -36.41 -0.74
CA VAL A 67 -11.11 -37.85 -1.00
C VAL A 67 -12.51 -38.35 -0.74
N ASN A 68 -13.14 -37.94 0.36
CA ASN A 68 -14.44 -38.45 0.79
C ASN A 68 -15.55 -37.39 0.74
N GLY A 69 -15.24 -36.15 0.40
CA GLY A 69 -16.20 -35.05 0.32
C GLY A 69 -16.70 -34.53 1.68
N LYS A 70 -16.12 -34.99 2.79
CA LYS A 70 -16.53 -34.54 4.13
C LYS A 70 -16.09 -33.12 4.42
N ILE A 71 -17.01 -32.32 4.98
CA ILE A 71 -16.74 -30.96 5.43
C ILE A 71 -16.83 -30.95 6.96
N ASN A 72 -15.76 -30.46 7.60
CA ASN A 72 -15.70 -30.26 9.03
C ASN A 72 -15.66 -28.79 9.37
N LYS A 73 -16.51 -28.34 10.28
CA LYS A 73 -16.41 -27.01 10.90
C LYS A 73 -15.27 -27.04 11.93
N ILE A 74 -14.30 -26.12 11.80
CA ILE A 74 -13.10 -26.07 12.64
C ILE A 74 -13.24 -25.02 13.75
N THR A 75 -13.86 -23.88 13.47
CA THR A 75 -14.07 -22.82 14.46
C THR A 75 -15.55 -22.54 14.66
N ASN A 76 -15.90 -22.01 15.84
CA ASN A 76 -17.26 -21.59 16.16
C ASN A 76 -17.22 -20.18 16.75
N ILE A 77 -16.84 -19.22 15.89
CA ILE A 77 -16.72 -17.79 16.23
C ILE A 77 -18.11 -17.18 16.10
N LYS A 78 -18.61 -16.55 17.18
CA LYS A 78 -19.95 -15.97 17.28
C LYS A 78 -19.86 -14.46 17.52
N SER A 79 -20.67 -13.70 16.80
CA SER A 79 -20.81 -12.27 17.03
C SER A 79 -21.54 -11.98 18.35
N GLY A 80 -21.23 -10.83 18.97
CA GLY A 80 -21.84 -10.38 20.21
C GLY A 80 -21.36 -11.15 21.45
N ASN A 81 -22.06 -10.96 22.55
CA ASN A 81 -21.74 -11.60 23.83
C ASN A 81 -22.45 -12.95 23.98
N LYS A 82 -21.87 -13.84 24.78
CA LYS A 82 -22.56 -15.04 25.23
C LYS A 82 -23.86 -14.60 25.94
N SER A 83 -24.99 -15.14 25.50
CA SER A 83 -26.26 -14.89 26.21
C SER A 83 -26.06 -15.28 27.67
N SER A 84 -26.15 -14.32 28.57
CA SER A 84 -26.31 -14.67 29.99
C SER A 84 -27.68 -15.33 30.13
N ASP A 85 -27.72 -16.53 30.68
CA ASP A 85 -28.97 -17.00 31.26
C ASP A 85 -29.46 -15.89 32.15
N LYS A 86 -30.64 -15.34 31.82
CA LYS A 86 -31.21 -14.24 32.61
C LYS A 86 -31.37 -14.76 34.04
N ASP A 87 -30.47 -14.30 34.88
CA ASP A 87 -30.47 -14.62 36.30
C ASP A 87 -31.82 -14.25 36.89
N GLY A 88 -32.38 -15.16 37.61
CA GLY A 88 -33.77 -15.20 37.96
C GLY A 88 -34.37 -13.98 38.54
N SER A 89 -35.51 -13.62 38.03
CA SER A 89 -36.42 -12.71 38.67
C SER A 89 -36.87 -13.31 40.02
N LYS A 90 -37.32 -12.45 40.97
CA LYS A 90 -37.95 -12.85 42.25
C LYS A 90 -39.14 -13.78 42.09
N ASN A 91 -39.54 -14.17 40.89
CA ASN A 91 -40.62 -15.08 40.53
C ASN A 91 -40.17 -16.54 40.32
N GLN A 92 -38.87 -16.82 40.34
CA GLN A 92 -38.39 -18.19 40.01
C GLN A 92 -38.88 -19.27 40.99
N GLU A 93 -38.89 -18.96 42.30
CA GLU A 93 -39.40 -19.92 43.30
C GLU A 93 -40.90 -20.20 43.11
N ARG A 94 -41.66 -19.17 42.78
CA ARG A 94 -43.11 -19.33 42.52
C ARG A 94 -43.37 -20.07 41.24
N GLU A 95 -42.62 -19.77 40.18
CA GLU A 95 -42.77 -20.45 38.88
C GLU A 95 -42.32 -21.89 38.96
N ALA A 96 -41.26 -22.21 39.69
CA ALA A 96 -40.79 -23.55 39.97
C ALA A 96 -41.82 -24.33 40.75
N TRP A 97 -42.42 -23.73 41.82
CA TRP A 97 -43.47 -24.35 42.58
C TRP A 97 -44.74 -24.63 41.76
N LEU A 98 -45.15 -23.67 40.92
CA LEU A 98 -46.29 -23.87 40.02
C LEU A 98 -46.06 -24.97 38.97
N LYS A 99 -44.85 -25.05 38.50
CA LYS A 99 -44.44 -26.12 37.59
C LYS A 99 -44.49 -27.50 38.28
N GLU A 100 -43.93 -27.58 39.48
CA GLU A 100 -43.90 -28.81 40.29
C GLU A 100 -45.31 -29.26 40.67
N ASP A 101 -46.16 -28.33 41.13
CA ASP A 101 -47.57 -28.61 41.46
C ASP A 101 -48.36 -29.16 40.26
N ASN A 102 -48.17 -28.56 39.04
CA ASN A 102 -48.80 -29.07 37.84
C ASN A 102 -48.29 -30.47 37.41
N LEU A 103 -46.97 -30.70 37.56
CA LEU A 103 -46.37 -32.00 37.25
C LEU A 103 -46.80 -33.07 38.24
N ASP A 104 -47.05 -32.74 39.51
CA ASP A 104 -47.51 -33.65 40.51
C ASP A 104 -49.00 -33.93 40.37
N LEU A 105 -49.80 -32.92 40.04
CA LEU A 105 -51.25 -33.04 39.93
C LEU A 105 -51.70 -33.68 38.61
N LEU A 106 -51.02 -33.40 37.48
CA LEU A 106 -51.47 -33.73 36.15
C LEU A 106 -50.51 -34.74 35.47
N GLN A 107 -50.83 -36.01 35.50
CA GLN A 107 -50.04 -37.08 34.91
C GLN A 107 -49.70 -36.83 33.42
N VAL A 108 -50.65 -36.33 32.64
CA VAL A 108 -50.44 -36.07 31.20
C VAL A 108 -49.43 -34.94 30.99
N VAL A 109 -49.39 -33.94 31.90
CA VAL A 109 -48.40 -32.84 31.82
C VAL A 109 -47.01 -33.38 32.16
N ARG A 110 -46.88 -34.21 33.18
CA ARG A 110 -45.63 -34.93 33.53
C ARG A 110 -45.09 -35.77 32.37
N GLU A 111 -45.92 -36.61 31.80
CA GLU A 111 -45.50 -37.46 30.66
C GLU A 111 -45.10 -36.65 29.44
N ARG A 112 -45.70 -35.48 29.19
CA ARG A 112 -45.28 -34.57 28.12
C ARG A 112 -43.93 -33.93 28.41
N GLU A 113 -43.70 -33.46 29.63
CA GLU A 113 -42.44 -32.85 30.06
C GLU A 113 -41.30 -33.88 29.98
N GLU A 114 -41.52 -35.10 30.50
CA GLU A 114 -40.56 -36.23 30.36
C GLU A 114 -40.22 -36.54 28.91
N LYS A 115 -41.21 -36.49 28.00
CA LYS A 115 -40.96 -36.70 26.56
C LYS A 115 -40.14 -35.53 25.97
N ILE A 116 -40.39 -34.31 26.41
CA ILE A 116 -39.61 -33.13 25.97
C ILE A 116 -38.18 -33.23 26.49
N GLU A 117 -37.98 -33.57 27.76
CA GLU A 117 -36.64 -33.75 28.35
C GLU A 117 -35.89 -34.91 27.70
N ASN A 118 -36.53 -36.03 27.49
CA ASN A 118 -35.93 -37.18 26.79
C ASN A 118 -35.56 -36.84 25.34
N SER A 119 -36.41 -36.09 24.63
CA SER A 119 -36.13 -35.63 23.27
C SER A 119 -35.00 -34.62 23.25
N LYS A 120 -34.87 -33.80 24.27
CA LYS A 120 -33.76 -32.85 24.43
C LYS A 120 -32.47 -33.62 24.71
N ALA A 121 -32.48 -34.51 25.68
CA ALA A 121 -31.35 -35.38 26.03
C ALA A 121 -30.86 -36.22 24.82
N TYR A 122 -31.80 -36.77 24.06
CA TYR A 122 -31.48 -37.54 22.84
C TYR A 122 -30.82 -36.62 21.80
N ARG A 123 -31.36 -35.41 21.56
CA ARG A 123 -30.77 -34.44 20.62
C ARG A 123 -29.38 -34.01 21.07
N GLU A 124 -29.19 -33.75 22.37
CA GLU A 124 -27.88 -33.38 22.92
C GLU A 124 -26.87 -34.54 22.82
N ALA A 125 -27.30 -35.79 23.06
CA ALA A 125 -26.44 -36.95 22.96
C ALA A 125 -26.08 -37.33 21.51
N THR A 126 -26.94 -37.01 20.54
CA THR A 126 -26.75 -37.31 19.12
C THR A 126 -26.26 -36.14 18.30
N ALA A 127 -26.23 -34.93 18.88
CA ALA A 127 -25.69 -33.77 18.21
C ALA A 127 -24.18 -33.93 17.92
N GLU A 128 -23.76 -33.64 16.71
CA GLU A 128 -22.33 -33.56 16.42
C GLU A 128 -21.70 -32.49 17.36
N LYS A 129 -20.57 -32.85 17.98
CA LYS A 129 -19.87 -31.92 18.87
C LYS A 129 -19.41 -30.69 18.08
N GLU A 130 -20.07 -29.55 18.29
CA GLU A 130 -19.59 -28.29 17.72
C GLU A 130 -18.26 -27.91 18.35
N PRO A 131 -17.38 -27.22 17.58
CA PRO A 131 -16.16 -26.64 18.14
C PRO A 131 -16.52 -25.65 19.26
N PHE A 132 -15.55 -25.41 20.16
CA PHE A 132 -15.67 -24.43 21.25
C PHE A 132 -16.14 -23.06 20.73
N ALA A 133 -17.19 -22.52 21.33
CA ALA A 133 -17.77 -21.26 20.93
C ALA A 133 -16.99 -20.06 21.50
N TYR A 134 -16.37 -19.27 20.64
CA TYR A 134 -15.72 -18.02 21.00
C TYR A 134 -16.61 -16.82 20.63
N TYR A 135 -16.91 -15.98 21.61
CA TYR A 135 -17.77 -14.81 21.43
C TYR A 135 -16.93 -13.53 21.27
N LEU A 136 -17.21 -12.76 20.22
CA LEU A 136 -16.43 -11.59 19.83
C LEU A 136 -16.71 -10.33 20.68
N GLY A 137 -17.85 -10.29 21.40
CA GLY A 137 -18.29 -9.08 22.06
C GLY A 137 -18.63 -7.98 21.05
N ASP A 138 -18.00 -6.83 21.21
CA ASP A 138 -18.10 -5.66 20.32
C ASP A 138 -17.10 -5.69 19.15
N LYS A 139 -16.25 -6.71 19.09
CA LYS A 139 -15.23 -6.87 18.05
C LYS A 139 -15.77 -7.61 16.83
N SER A 140 -15.04 -7.52 15.72
CA SER A 140 -15.23 -8.36 14.53
C SER A 140 -13.97 -9.19 14.26
N ALA A 141 -14.15 -10.40 13.73
CA ALA A 141 -13.04 -11.26 13.33
C ALA A 141 -12.79 -11.15 11.82
N THR A 142 -11.53 -11.13 11.43
CA THR A 142 -11.08 -11.13 10.03
C THR A 142 -9.85 -12.00 9.85
N SER A 143 -9.49 -12.30 8.61
CA SER A 143 -8.24 -13.00 8.27
C SER A 143 -8.07 -14.34 8.99
N LEU A 144 -9.15 -15.13 9.03
CA LEU A 144 -9.10 -16.47 9.60
C LEU A 144 -8.10 -17.34 8.85
N GLN A 145 -7.29 -18.07 9.59
CA GLN A 145 -6.28 -18.94 9.03
C GLN A 145 -6.12 -20.19 9.89
N LEU A 146 -5.96 -21.34 9.25
CA LEU A 146 -5.66 -22.63 9.90
C LEU A 146 -4.18 -22.95 9.69
N SER A 147 -3.51 -23.43 10.74
CA SER A 147 -2.14 -23.94 10.62
C SER A 147 -2.08 -25.15 9.68
N PRO A 148 -0.99 -25.38 8.94
CA PRO A 148 -0.87 -26.50 8.02
C PRO A 148 -1.08 -27.88 8.67
N ASN A 149 -0.72 -28.02 9.96
CA ASN A 149 -0.90 -29.22 10.76
C ASN A 149 -2.26 -29.32 11.46
N GLU A 150 -3.15 -28.35 11.23
CA GLU A 150 -4.52 -28.30 11.76
C GLU A 150 -4.64 -28.26 13.29
N LYS A 151 -3.58 -27.89 14.02
CA LYS A 151 -3.60 -27.78 15.49
C LYS A 151 -4.03 -26.41 15.98
N TYR A 152 -3.79 -25.35 15.19
CA TYR A 152 -4.03 -23.97 15.56
C TYR A 152 -4.84 -23.24 14.50
N ALA A 153 -5.73 -22.36 14.94
CA ALA A 153 -6.34 -21.36 14.08
C ALA A 153 -5.96 -19.96 14.57
N THR A 154 -5.85 -19.00 13.67
CA THR A 154 -5.59 -17.59 14.01
C THR A 154 -6.59 -16.69 13.32
N PHE A 155 -6.90 -15.56 13.93
CA PHE A 155 -7.73 -14.51 13.36
C PHE A 155 -7.41 -13.15 13.97
N ASN A 156 -7.61 -12.09 13.20
CA ASN A 156 -7.46 -10.74 13.71
C ASN A 156 -8.79 -10.27 14.32
N LEU A 157 -8.71 -9.72 15.52
CA LEU A 157 -9.80 -9.04 16.21
C LEU A 157 -9.73 -7.54 15.92
N ILE A 158 -10.78 -7.01 15.34
CA ILE A 158 -10.90 -5.61 14.95
C ILE A 158 -11.85 -4.90 15.91
N THR A 159 -11.36 -3.92 16.65
CA THR A 159 -12.18 -2.95 17.35
C THR A 159 -12.28 -1.69 16.50
N ARG A 160 -13.46 -1.43 15.95
CA ARG A 160 -13.68 -0.23 15.15
C ARG A 160 -13.79 0.99 16.06
N VAL A 161 -13.19 2.08 15.61
CA VAL A 161 -13.34 3.39 16.24
C VAL A 161 -14.22 4.22 15.31
N ASP A 162 -15.21 4.88 15.87
CA ASP A 162 -16.08 5.80 15.13
C ASP A 162 -15.32 7.11 14.86
N GLY A 163 -14.81 7.24 13.64
CA GLY A 163 -14.14 8.45 13.15
C GLY A 163 -15.12 9.36 12.40
N LYS A 164 -14.89 10.66 12.45
CA LYS A 164 -15.65 11.63 11.65
C LYS A 164 -15.19 11.59 10.20
N ARG A 165 -16.08 11.15 9.30
CA ARG A 165 -15.80 11.11 7.86
C ARG A 165 -16.04 12.47 7.21
N THR A 166 -15.23 12.80 6.22
CA THR A 166 -15.44 13.95 5.34
C THR A 166 -16.44 13.61 4.27
N VAL A 167 -17.24 14.59 3.88
CA VAL A 167 -18.20 14.50 2.79
C VAL A 167 -17.73 15.36 1.63
N VAL A 168 -17.85 14.81 0.42
CA VAL A 168 -17.59 15.52 -0.85
C VAL A 168 -18.91 15.64 -1.59
N PRO A 169 -19.43 16.87 -1.82
CA PRO A 169 -20.67 17.05 -2.55
C PRO A 169 -20.49 16.80 -4.05
N ASP A 170 -21.38 15.98 -4.63
CA ASP A 170 -21.54 15.83 -6.07
C ASP A 170 -22.70 16.73 -6.55
N TYR A 171 -22.35 17.82 -7.23
CA TYR A 171 -23.30 18.82 -7.72
C TYR A 171 -23.93 18.45 -9.06
N THR A 172 -23.40 17.43 -9.75
CA THR A 172 -23.78 17.08 -11.14
C THR A 172 -24.37 15.68 -11.25
N HIS A 173 -24.89 15.15 -10.15
CA HIS A 173 -25.46 13.82 -10.07
C HIS A 173 -26.69 13.63 -10.98
N ALA A 174 -26.84 12.44 -11.55
CA ALA A 174 -27.92 12.09 -12.50
C ALA A 174 -29.35 12.28 -11.96
N SER A 175 -29.53 12.34 -10.62
CA SER A 175 -30.83 12.62 -10.00
C SER A 175 -31.30 14.06 -10.15
N GLY A 176 -30.43 14.99 -10.58
CA GLY A 176 -30.68 16.43 -10.60
C GLY A 176 -30.59 17.11 -9.24
N TYR A 177 -30.27 16.37 -8.19
CA TYR A 177 -30.00 16.89 -6.84
C TYR A 177 -28.53 16.72 -6.46
N THR A 178 -28.02 17.62 -5.63
CA THR A 178 -26.72 17.41 -5.00
C THR A 178 -26.77 16.17 -4.12
N THR A 179 -25.78 15.28 -4.23
CA THR A 179 -25.64 14.11 -3.39
C THR A 179 -24.31 14.13 -2.66
N ASP A 180 -24.24 13.43 -1.53
CA ASP A 180 -23.06 13.38 -0.69
C ASP A 180 -22.26 12.10 -0.92
N ILE A 181 -20.96 12.24 -1.23
CA ILE A 181 -20.01 11.15 -1.30
C ILE A 181 -19.28 11.07 0.05
N ASN A 182 -19.52 10.00 0.81
CA ASN A 182 -18.79 9.76 2.05
C ASN A 182 -17.37 9.31 1.73
N THR A 183 -16.39 10.01 2.26
CA THR A 183 -14.97 9.74 2.03
C THR A 183 -14.26 9.34 3.32
N ARG A 184 -12.96 9.54 3.38
CA ARG A 184 -12.07 9.22 4.50
C ARG A 184 -12.14 10.25 5.65
N SER A 185 -11.61 9.86 6.79
CA SER A 185 -11.28 10.77 7.89
C SER A 185 -10.03 11.61 7.57
N LYS A 186 -9.72 12.57 8.46
CA LYS A 186 -8.51 13.39 8.42
C LYS A 186 -7.39 12.76 9.26
N VAL A 187 -6.17 13.27 9.14
CA VAL A 187 -5.04 12.82 9.96
C VAL A 187 -5.27 13.12 11.43
N GLY A 188 -4.86 12.18 12.30
CA GLY A 188 -4.99 12.30 13.73
C GLY A 188 -6.26 11.70 14.32
N ASP A 189 -7.12 11.06 13.50
CA ASP A 189 -8.20 10.22 14.01
C ASP A 189 -7.61 8.96 14.67
N ASP A 190 -8.29 8.50 15.72
CA ASP A 190 -7.89 7.28 16.41
C ASP A 190 -7.82 6.09 15.44
N PRO A 191 -6.73 5.33 15.43
CA PRO A 191 -6.60 4.19 14.54
C PRO A 191 -7.47 3.02 14.99
N THR A 192 -7.97 2.25 14.03
CA THR A 192 -8.61 0.97 14.32
C THR A 192 -7.65 0.06 15.05
N LYS A 193 -8.08 -0.49 16.21
CA LYS A 193 -7.27 -1.44 16.98
C LYS A 193 -7.36 -2.82 16.34
N VAL A 194 -6.19 -3.43 16.09
CA VAL A 194 -6.06 -4.77 15.54
C VAL A 194 -5.27 -5.63 16.51
N GLU A 195 -5.88 -6.72 16.99
CA GLU A 195 -5.26 -7.71 17.88
C GLU A 195 -5.23 -9.05 17.17
N LEU A 196 -4.26 -9.90 17.46
CA LEU A 196 -4.16 -11.25 16.94
C LEU A 196 -4.61 -12.26 17.99
N ALA A 197 -5.56 -13.09 17.64
CA ALA A 197 -6.01 -14.23 18.46
C ALA A 197 -5.39 -15.53 17.93
N LEU A 198 -4.84 -16.33 18.83
CA LEU A 198 -4.37 -17.69 18.60
C LEU A 198 -5.38 -18.65 19.27
N TYR A 199 -5.97 -19.53 18.50
CA TYR A 199 -6.88 -20.56 18.97
C TYR A 199 -6.17 -21.92 18.90
N ASP A 200 -5.86 -22.48 20.07
CA ASP A 200 -5.42 -23.86 20.25
C ASP A 200 -6.66 -24.76 20.15
N LEU A 201 -6.73 -25.51 19.05
CA LEU A 201 -7.91 -26.34 18.73
C LEU A 201 -7.99 -27.60 19.60
N GLU A 202 -6.85 -28.12 20.05
CA GLU A 202 -6.81 -29.32 20.93
C GLU A 202 -7.25 -28.98 22.34
N ASN A 203 -6.78 -27.84 22.88
CA ASN A 203 -7.10 -27.39 24.23
C ASN A 203 -8.36 -26.51 24.30
N GLU A 204 -9.03 -26.27 23.18
CA GLU A 204 -10.23 -25.41 23.05
C GLU A 204 -10.03 -24.02 23.70
N LYS A 205 -8.85 -23.41 23.50
CA LYS A 205 -8.44 -22.16 24.16
C LYS A 205 -8.07 -21.08 23.16
N VAL A 206 -8.67 -19.90 23.28
CA VAL A 206 -8.29 -18.72 22.52
C VAL A 206 -7.47 -17.78 23.42
N THR A 207 -6.30 -17.36 22.94
CA THR A 207 -5.41 -16.42 23.62
C THR A 207 -5.12 -15.25 22.69
N ILE A 208 -5.22 -14.02 23.21
CA ILE A 208 -4.81 -12.81 22.47
C ILE A 208 -3.32 -12.64 22.65
N ILE A 209 -2.60 -12.43 21.55
CA ILE A 209 -1.15 -12.22 21.56
C ILE A 209 -0.82 -10.89 22.25
N ASP A 210 0.02 -10.98 23.29
CA ASP A 210 0.49 -9.82 24.06
C ASP A 210 1.66 -9.15 23.37
N VAL A 211 1.48 -7.90 22.95
CA VAL A 211 2.50 -7.06 22.29
C VAL A 211 3.21 -6.10 23.25
N SER A 212 2.77 -6.01 24.50
CA SER A 212 3.32 -5.06 25.49
C SER A 212 4.79 -5.31 25.84
N LYS A 213 5.28 -6.52 25.59
CA LYS A 213 6.67 -6.95 25.86
C LYS A 213 7.62 -6.73 24.67
N LEU A 214 7.16 -6.13 23.57
CA LEU A 214 8.04 -5.85 22.45
C LEU A 214 9.11 -4.84 22.84
N GLU A 215 10.37 -5.14 22.48
CA GLU A 215 11.49 -4.23 22.72
C GLU A 215 11.22 -2.87 22.08
N GLY A 216 11.29 -1.80 22.89
CA GLY A 216 11.09 -0.43 22.46
C GLY A 216 9.65 -0.05 22.14
N ILE A 217 8.65 -0.82 22.59
CA ILE A 217 7.22 -0.49 22.36
C ILE A 217 6.83 0.86 22.96
N GLN A 218 7.55 1.31 23.98
CA GLN A 218 7.34 2.59 24.68
C GLN A 218 8.36 3.67 24.28
N ASP A 219 9.26 3.41 23.32
CA ASP A 219 10.26 4.38 22.89
C ASP A 219 9.60 5.66 22.34
N PHE A 220 10.03 6.81 22.82
CA PHE A 220 9.62 8.08 22.25
C PHE A 220 10.37 8.38 20.95
N PRO A 221 9.65 8.87 19.91
CA PRO A 221 10.29 9.42 18.72
C PRO A 221 11.13 10.66 19.03
N ASP A 222 12.20 10.87 18.26
CA ASP A 222 13.13 11.98 18.47
C ASP A 222 12.47 13.37 18.40
N TYR A 223 11.42 13.52 17.59
CA TYR A 223 10.72 14.81 17.45
C TYR A 223 10.13 15.32 18.77
N THR A 224 9.86 14.44 19.74
CA THR A 224 9.34 14.83 21.06
C THR A 224 10.26 15.77 21.82
N LYS A 225 11.57 15.73 21.52
CA LYS A 225 12.61 16.63 22.08
C LYS A 225 12.42 18.09 21.69
N ASP A 226 11.72 18.37 20.58
CA ASP A 226 11.43 19.73 20.11
C ASP A 226 10.27 20.39 20.89
N TYR A 227 9.65 19.64 21.81
CA TYR A 227 8.53 20.09 22.64
C TYR A 227 8.83 19.91 24.14
N PRO A 228 9.84 20.64 24.68
CA PRO A 228 10.28 20.44 26.07
C PRO A 228 9.22 20.79 27.12
N ASP A 229 8.25 21.63 26.77
CA ASP A 229 7.14 22.03 27.67
C ASP A 229 5.98 21.03 27.66
N LYS A 230 6.01 20.02 26.78
CA LYS A 230 4.96 19.01 26.67
C LYS A 230 5.35 17.76 27.49
N THR A 231 4.46 17.36 28.40
CA THR A 231 4.62 16.07 29.08
C THR A 231 4.21 14.94 28.17
N TRP A 232 5.13 14.00 27.95
CA TRP A 232 4.89 12.79 27.17
C TRP A 232 4.65 11.61 28.12
N GLU A 233 3.53 10.92 27.91
CA GLU A 233 3.15 9.75 28.71
C GLU A 233 3.85 8.49 28.18
N GLU A 234 4.57 7.77 29.07
CA GLU A 234 5.08 6.44 28.76
C GLU A 234 3.91 5.45 28.65
N LYS A 235 3.66 5.01 27.43
CA LYS A 235 2.62 4.02 27.14
C LYS A 235 3.02 3.17 25.92
N ASP A 236 2.45 1.99 25.83
CA ASP A 236 2.63 1.14 24.67
C ASP A 236 2.09 1.85 23.42
N ARG A 237 2.94 1.96 22.39
CA ARG A 237 2.52 2.49 21.10
C ARG A 237 1.54 1.53 20.46
N ILE A 238 0.54 2.09 19.77
CA ILE A 238 -0.43 1.31 19.01
C ILE A 238 0.31 0.60 17.88
N VAL A 239 0.00 -0.68 17.68
CA VAL A 239 0.59 -1.49 16.61
C VAL A 239 -0.50 -2.12 15.74
N THR A 240 -0.11 -2.42 14.50
CA THR A 240 -0.82 -3.35 13.63
C THR A 240 -0.08 -4.67 13.60
N ILE A 241 -0.81 -5.77 13.62
CA ILE A 241 -0.25 -7.12 13.60
C ILE A 241 -0.80 -7.87 12.40
N SER A 242 0.09 -8.44 11.58
CA SER A 242 -0.31 -9.20 10.40
C SER A 242 -0.83 -10.59 10.76
N SER A 243 -1.50 -11.26 9.81
CA SER A 243 -1.74 -12.70 9.95
C SER A 243 -0.41 -13.45 10.04
N PRO A 244 -0.32 -14.49 10.87
CA PRO A 244 0.90 -15.30 10.97
C PRO A 244 1.22 -16.02 9.66
N ILE A 245 2.51 -16.22 9.42
CA ILE A 245 3.02 -17.09 8.36
C ILE A 245 3.56 -18.35 9.03
N PHE A 246 2.85 -19.45 8.87
CA PHE A 246 3.28 -20.73 9.40
C PHE A 246 4.39 -21.33 8.55
N SER A 247 5.29 -22.08 9.20
CA SER A 247 6.21 -22.99 8.52
C SER A 247 5.41 -24.10 7.81
N ASP A 248 5.98 -24.78 6.80
CA ASP A 248 5.29 -25.79 6.01
C ASP A 248 4.76 -26.96 6.86
N ASN A 249 5.46 -27.29 7.95
CA ASN A 249 5.03 -28.32 8.90
C ASN A 249 4.04 -27.83 9.97
N GLY A 250 3.75 -26.51 10.02
CA GLY A 250 2.83 -25.89 10.98
C GLY A 250 3.30 -25.83 12.43
N GLU A 251 4.58 -26.14 12.71
CA GLU A 251 5.12 -26.15 14.07
C GLU A 251 5.66 -24.79 14.52
N LEU A 252 5.93 -23.89 13.56
CA LEU A 252 6.44 -22.54 13.80
C LEU A 252 5.56 -21.51 13.10
N ALA A 253 5.46 -20.33 13.66
CA ALA A 253 4.77 -19.20 13.07
C ALA A 253 5.56 -17.90 13.28
N ILE A 254 5.62 -17.07 12.25
CA ILE A 254 6.17 -15.72 12.32
C ILE A 254 5.10 -14.70 12.02
N VAL A 255 5.25 -13.51 12.57
CA VAL A 255 4.33 -12.42 12.38
C VAL A 255 5.08 -11.09 12.23
N ASN A 256 4.56 -10.24 11.36
CA ASN A 256 5.04 -8.89 11.18
C ASN A 256 4.19 -7.95 12.03
N ILE A 257 4.82 -7.21 12.93
CA ILE A 257 4.19 -6.20 13.78
C ILE A 257 4.78 -4.84 13.40
N ARG A 258 3.92 -3.82 13.33
CA ARG A 258 4.33 -2.48 12.94
C ARG A 258 3.68 -1.44 13.83
N SER A 259 4.45 -0.47 14.31
CA SER A 259 3.89 0.67 15.03
C SER A 259 3.07 1.55 14.10
N VAL A 260 1.96 2.08 14.58
CA VAL A 260 1.06 2.96 13.79
C VAL A 260 1.73 4.28 13.43
N ASP A 261 2.70 4.73 14.23
CA ASP A 261 3.56 5.87 13.92
C ASP A 261 4.62 5.56 12.84
N ASN A 262 4.64 4.32 12.32
CA ASN A 262 5.52 3.83 11.25
C ASN A 262 7.04 3.83 11.55
N LYS A 263 7.44 4.03 12.78
CA LYS A 263 8.86 4.12 13.16
C LYS A 263 9.51 2.78 13.47
N ASP A 264 8.71 1.78 13.84
CA ASP A 264 9.20 0.44 14.14
C ASP A 264 8.44 -0.64 13.37
N ARG A 265 9.19 -1.65 12.96
CA ARG A 265 8.73 -2.93 12.45
C ARG A 265 9.44 -4.04 13.21
N TRP A 266 8.67 -4.95 13.79
CA TRP A 266 9.19 -6.15 14.44
C TRP A 266 8.80 -7.38 13.62
N ILE A 267 9.77 -8.21 13.30
CA ILE A 267 9.56 -9.57 12.82
C ILE A 267 9.69 -10.47 14.03
N THR A 268 8.63 -11.17 14.40
CA THR A 268 8.58 -11.97 15.63
C THR A 268 8.17 -13.39 15.32
N GLN A 269 8.63 -14.33 16.15
CA GLN A 269 8.14 -15.71 16.19
C GLN A 269 7.10 -15.82 17.31
N ILE A 270 6.00 -16.51 17.04
CA ILE A 270 5.00 -16.87 18.06
C ILE A 270 5.37 -18.27 18.61
N ASP A 271 5.52 -18.40 19.90
CA ASP A 271 5.46 -19.71 20.55
C ASP A 271 3.98 -20.15 20.57
N LEU A 272 3.66 -21.15 19.78
CA LEU A 272 2.27 -21.61 19.59
C LEU A 272 1.68 -22.26 20.86
N LYS A 273 2.51 -22.67 21.82
CA LYS A 273 2.06 -23.29 23.08
C LYS A 273 1.83 -22.27 24.18
N THR A 274 2.73 -21.27 24.29
CA THR A 274 2.65 -20.26 25.34
C THR A 274 1.98 -18.98 24.88
N SER A 275 1.85 -18.77 23.58
CA SER A 275 1.38 -17.54 22.93
C SER A 275 2.32 -16.35 23.12
N GLU A 276 3.56 -16.58 23.52
CA GLU A 276 4.58 -15.52 23.73
C GLU A 276 5.26 -15.16 22.41
N LEU A 277 5.68 -13.90 22.31
CA LEU A 277 6.44 -13.37 21.17
C LEU A 277 7.95 -13.41 21.47
N LYS A 278 8.71 -13.91 20.49
CA LYS A 278 10.17 -13.76 20.44
C LYS A 278 10.53 -12.82 19.30
N VAL A 279 11.13 -11.67 19.60
CA VAL A 279 11.63 -10.74 18.57
C VAL A 279 12.81 -11.40 17.86
N LEU A 280 12.72 -11.50 16.53
CA LEU A 280 13.77 -12.02 15.64
C LEU A 280 14.56 -10.87 14.99
N ASP A 281 13.86 -9.81 14.58
CA ASP A 281 14.46 -8.61 13.97
C ASP A 281 13.60 -7.39 14.29
N ARG A 282 14.24 -6.30 14.74
CA ARG A 282 13.63 -4.99 14.93
C ARG A 282 14.23 -4.02 13.93
N GLN A 283 13.40 -3.40 13.13
CA GLN A 283 13.76 -2.35 12.18
C GLN A 283 13.20 -1.03 12.70
N ARG A 284 14.06 -0.03 12.87
CA ARG A 284 13.65 1.30 13.33
C ARG A 284 14.22 2.39 12.44
N ASP A 285 13.40 3.40 12.19
CA ASP A 285 13.78 4.63 11.52
C ASP A 285 13.05 5.80 12.19
N GLU A 286 13.75 6.89 12.50
CA GLU A 286 13.13 8.06 13.12
C GLU A 286 12.17 8.80 12.17
N ALA A 287 12.34 8.64 10.87
CA ALA A 287 11.36 9.07 9.90
C ALA A 287 10.25 8.02 9.78
N TRP A 288 10.44 7.00 8.97
CA TRP A 288 9.52 5.87 8.85
C TRP A 288 10.19 4.67 8.18
N VAL A 289 9.85 3.47 8.65
CA VAL A 289 10.26 2.21 8.04
C VAL A 289 9.42 1.95 6.81
N ALA A 290 10.03 1.90 5.61
CA ALA A 290 9.36 1.61 4.34
C ALA A 290 10.36 1.08 3.29
N GLY A 291 10.02 1.16 2.01
CA GLY A 291 10.84 0.75 0.88
C GLY A 291 10.31 -0.49 0.18
N PRO A 292 10.87 -0.83 -1.00
CA PRO A 292 10.44 -1.99 -1.77
C PRO A 292 10.42 -3.27 -0.92
N GLY A 293 9.29 -3.95 -0.88
CA GLY A 293 9.13 -5.23 -0.17
C GLY A 293 9.21 -5.17 1.36
N ILE A 294 9.31 -4.00 1.99
CA ILE A 294 9.35 -3.87 3.45
C ILE A 294 7.96 -3.80 4.06
N GLY A 295 6.98 -3.42 3.24
CA GLY A 295 5.61 -3.24 3.65
C GLY A 295 5.30 -1.82 4.10
N SER A 296 4.02 -1.58 4.34
CA SER A 296 3.47 -0.29 4.76
C SER A 296 2.23 -0.53 5.61
N ALA A 297 1.52 0.54 5.98
CA ALA A 297 0.20 0.42 6.59
C ALA A 297 -0.82 -0.36 5.73
N TYR A 298 -0.54 -0.53 4.42
CA TYR A 298 -1.41 -1.18 3.44
C TYR A 298 -0.98 -2.58 3.02
N GLY A 299 0.18 -3.09 3.50
CA GLY A 299 0.65 -4.42 3.13
C GLY A 299 1.87 -4.89 3.90
N GLY A 300 1.93 -6.20 4.17
CA GLY A 300 2.93 -6.83 5.05
C GLY A 300 4.37 -6.89 4.50
N GLY A 301 4.56 -6.66 3.20
CA GLY A 301 5.87 -6.78 2.55
C GLY A 301 6.35 -8.22 2.34
N THR A 302 7.60 -8.36 1.96
CA THR A 302 8.29 -9.65 1.76
C THR A 302 8.67 -10.24 3.11
N LEU A 303 8.09 -11.37 3.45
CA LEU A 303 8.40 -12.17 4.64
C LEU A 303 7.93 -13.60 4.38
N GLY A 304 8.74 -14.60 4.72
CA GLY A 304 8.36 -16.01 4.55
C GLY A 304 9.38 -16.97 5.11
N TRP A 305 9.06 -18.26 5.04
CA TRP A 305 9.94 -19.35 5.41
C TRP A 305 10.69 -19.92 4.22
N LEU A 306 11.96 -20.29 4.42
CA LEU A 306 12.60 -21.24 3.51
C LEU A 306 12.01 -22.65 3.72
N PRO A 307 12.12 -23.53 2.71
CA PRO A 307 11.59 -24.90 2.79
C PRO A 307 12.18 -25.76 3.91
N ASP A 308 13.27 -25.32 4.54
CA ASP A 308 13.93 -26.02 5.64
C ASP A 308 13.23 -25.82 7.01
N ASN A 309 12.16 -25.02 7.06
CA ASN A 309 11.44 -24.65 8.29
C ASN A 309 12.33 -24.08 9.41
N LYS A 310 13.47 -23.52 9.04
CA LYS A 310 14.48 -23.03 9.98
C LYS A 310 14.87 -21.58 9.67
N HIS A 311 14.98 -21.25 8.41
CA HIS A 311 15.31 -19.90 7.98
C HIS A 311 14.08 -19.14 7.51
N ILE A 312 13.99 -17.86 7.89
CA ILE A 312 13.05 -16.91 7.31
C ILE A 312 13.80 -15.96 6.39
N TYR A 313 13.05 -15.42 5.41
CA TYR A 313 13.54 -14.37 4.55
C TYR A 313 12.66 -13.13 4.64
N PHE A 314 13.26 -11.97 4.48
CA PHE A 314 12.55 -10.68 4.48
C PHE A 314 13.38 -9.60 3.80
N GLN A 315 12.76 -8.47 3.51
CA GLN A 315 13.48 -7.28 3.06
C GLN A 315 13.64 -6.26 4.19
N SER A 316 14.78 -5.56 4.17
CA SER A 316 15.14 -4.50 5.11
C SER A 316 15.98 -3.44 4.43
N GLU A 317 15.83 -2.18 4.88
CA GLU A 317 16.64 -1.02 4.47
C GLU A 317 17.76 -0.66 5.46
N GLU A 318 18.17 -1.56 6.33
CA GLU A 318 19.19 -1.26 7.34
C GLU A 318 20.51 -0.77 6.74
N SER A 319 20.81 -1.16 5.50
CA SER A 319 21.99 -0.72 4.73
C SER A 319 21.79 0.59 3.94
N GLY A 320 20.60 1.20 4.01
CA GLY A 320 20.21 2.38 3.23
C GLY A 320 19.43 2.07 1.94
N TYR A 321 19.43 0.81 1.49
CA TYR A 321 18.66 0.32 0.34
C TYR A 321 17.91 -0.95 0.71
N SER A 322 16.78 -1.23 0.04
CA SER A 322 16.01 -2.44 0.32
C SER A 322 16.71 -3.68 -0.25
N HIS A 323 17.18 -4.53 0.64
CA HIS A 323 17.86 -5.79 0.32
C HIS A 323 17.15 -6.99 0.91
N LEU A 324 17.44 -8.17 0.33
CA LEU A 324 16.95 -9.46 0.78
C LEU A 324 17.86 -10.04 1.87
N TYR A 325 17.27 -10.47 2.98
CA TYR A 325 17.94 -11.06 4.12
C TYR A 325 17.42 -12.45 4.43
N LEU A 326 18.29 -13.29 4.99
CA LEU A 326 17.94 -14.54 5.66
C LEU A 326 18.22 -14.41 7.17
N LEU A 327 17.39 -15.07 7.99
CA LEU A 327 17.61 -15.19 9.42
C LEU A 327 17.29 -16.62 9.88
N ASP A 328 18.24 -17.25 10.59
CA ASP A 328 18.05 -18.53 11.28
C ASP A 328 17.28 -18.27 12.59
N VAL A 329 16.04 -18.73 12.70
CA VAL A 329 15.17 -18.44 13.87
C VAL A 329 15.66 -19.10 15.16
N THR A 330 16.50 -20.15 15.05
CA THR A 330 17.06 -20.86 16.20
C THR A 330 18.24 -20.10 16.81
N THR A 331 19.17 -19.66 15.95
CA THR A 331 20.41 -19.00 16.38
C THR A 331 20.33 -17.48 16.38
N GLY A 332 19.33 -16.89 15.72
CA GLY A 332 19.20 -15.45 15.51
C GLY A 332 20.22 -14.89 14.48
N LYS A 333 20.98 -15.73 13.79
CA LYS A 333 21.99 -15.29 12.85
C LYS A 333 21.33 -14.73 11.57
N LYS A 334 21.51 -13.43 11.35
CA LYS A 334 21.05 -12.72 10.14
C LYS A 334 22.15 -12.62 9.08
N LYS A 335 21.78 -12.73 7.80
CA LYS A 335 22.68 -12.63 6.64
C LYS A 335 22.02 -11.86 5.52
N ALA A 336 22.66 -10.80 5.02
CA ALA A 336 22.27 -10.16 3.77
C ALA A 336 22.59 -11.07 2.57
N LEU A 337 21.62 -11.27 1.70
CA LEU A 337 21.80 -12.02 0.43
C LEU A 337 22.20 -11.10 -0.71
N THR A 338 21.74 -9.84 -0.67
CA THR A 338 22.08 -8.79 -1.63
C THR A 338 22.64 -7.58 -0.88
N SER A 339 23.43 -6.75 -1.54
CA SER A 339 24.05 -5.56 -0.94
C SER A 339 24.49 -4.57 -2.04
N ARG A 340 24.85 -3.37 -1.69
CA ARG A 340 25.27 -2.22 -2.50
C ARG A 340 24.15 -1.19 -2.69
N ASN A 341 24.38 -0.18 -3.55
CA ASN A 341 23.49 0.96 -3.74
C ASN A 341 22.45 0.67 -4.84
N PHE A 342 21.58 -0.30 -4.58
CA PHE A 342 20.43 -0.61 -5.46
C PHE A 342 19.28 -1.23 -4.67
N GLU A 343 18.09 -1.21 -5.24
CA GLU A 343 16.87 -1.77 -4.66
C GLU A 343 16.57 -3.16 -5.21
N VAL A 344 16.05 -4.03 -4.34
CA VAL A 344 15.50 -5.36 -4.69
C VAL A 344 13.98 -5.28 -4.71
N PHE A 345 13.39 -5.83 -5.76
CA PHE A 345 11.94 -5.86 -5.97
C PHE A 345 11.46 -7.31 -6.15
N ASN A 346 10.32 -7.63 -5.54
CA ASN A 346 9.56 -8.87 -5.75
C ASN A 346 10.40 -10.17 -5.76
N PRO A 347 11.24 -10.43 -4.76
CA PRO A 347 11.99 -11.68 -4.70
C PRO A 347 11.04 -12.85 -4.43
N PHE A 348 11.23 -13.97 -5.13
CA PHE A 348 10.51 -15.22 -4.89
C PHE A 348 11.40 -16.43 -5.12
N ILE A 349 11.07 -17.55 -4.50
CA ILE A 349 11.83 -18.80 -4.57
C ILE A 349 11.45 -19.57 -5.83
N SER A 350 12.44 -20.13 -6.52
CA SER A 350 12.23 -21.00 -7.68
C SER A 350 11.46 -22.27 -7.31
N LYS A 351 10.76 -22.87 -8.28
CA LYS A 351 9.97 -24.10 -8.08
C LYS A 351 10.80 -25.27 -7.53
N ASP A 352 12.06 -25.38 -7.94
CA ASP A 352 13.00 -26.40 -7.44
C ASP A 352 13.58 -26.07 -6.06
N GLN A 353 13.18 -24.93 -5.47
CA GLN A 353 13.59 -24.45 -4.16
C GLN A 353 15.11 -24.27 -3.97
N LYS A 354 15.84 -24.03 -5.08
CA LYS A 354 17.31 -23.88 -5.03
C LYS A 354 17.80 -22.49 -5.35
N SER A 355 16.90 -21.62 -5.82
CA SER A 355 17.29 -20.27 -6.28
C SER A 355 16.23 -19.25 -5.90
N TRP A 356 16.66 -18.00 -5.88
CA TRP A 356 15.81 -16.82 -5.92
C TRP A 356 15.64 -16.33 -7.35
N TYR A 357 14.46 -15.84 -7.66
CA TYR A 357 14.23 -14.89 -8.74
C TYR A 357 13.92 -13.53 -8.13
N LEU A 358 14.49 -12.48 -8.67
CA LEU A 358 14.33 -11.11 -8.17
C LEU A 358 14.54 -10.08 -9.27
N THR A 359 13.86 -8.96 -9.16
CA THR A 359 14.13 -7.78 -9.99
C THR A 359 14.97 -6.79 -9.19
N THR A 360 15.92 -6.11 -9.85
CA THR A 360 16.74 -5.09 -9.19
C THR A 360 16.96 -3.86 -10.06
N SER A 361 17.39 -2.77 -9.41
CA SER A 361 17.93 -1.57 -10.04
C SER A 361 19.48 -1.55 -10.06
N GLU A 362 20.15 -2.71 -9.99
CA GLU A 362 21.62 -2.81 -9.90
C GLU A 362 22.36 -2.08 -11.02
N ILE A 363 21.82 -2.11 -12.24
CA ILE A 363 22.46 -1.49 -13.41
C ILE A 363 22.32 0.04 -13.37
N HIS A 364 21.12 0.53 -13.06
CA HIS A 364 20.79 1.95 -13.00
C HIS A 364 19.49 2.14 -12.19
N PRO A 365 19.36 3.19 -11.36
CA PRO A 365 18.13 3.46 -10.63
C PRO A 365 16.87 3.50 -11.50
N GLY A 366 17.00 4.00 -12.73
CA GLY A 366 15.95 4.07 -13.74
C GLY A 366 15.84 2.85 -14.65
N GLU A 367 16.35 1.70 -14.26
CA GLU A 367 16.18 0.41 -14.98
C GLU A 367 15.69 -0.69 -14.04
N ARG A 368 14.99 -1.66 -14.60
CA ARG A 368 14.56 -2.87 -13.89
C ARG A 368 14.98 -4.09 -14.68
N HIS A 369 15.81 -4.93 -14.05
CA HIS A 369 16.28 -6.18 -14.64
C HIS A 369 15.96 -7.36 -13.74
N PHE A 370 15.71 -8.50 -14.38
CA PHE A 370 15.36 -9.73 -13.70
C PHE A 370 16.59 -10.64 -13.59
N TYR A 371 16.75 -11.24 -12.41
CA TYR A 371 17.91 -12.03 -12.03
C TYR A 371 17.53 -13.37 -11.42
N LYS A 372 18.46 -14.32 -11.50
CA LYS A 372 18.46 -15.56 -10.71
C LYS A 372 19.67 -15.58 -9.78
N MET A 373 19.48 -16.05 -8.54
CA MET A 373 20.53 -16.13 -7.53
C MET A 373 20.36 -17.43 -6.71
N PRO A 374 21.47 -18.10 -6.27
CA PRO A 374 21.35 -19.27 -5.39
C PRO A 374 20.57 -18.96 -4.10
N LEU A 375 19.81 -19.95 -3.57
CA LEU A 375 18.91 -19.78 -2.43
C LEU A 375 19.63 -19.23 -1.18
N MET A 376 20.84 -19.70 -0.91
CA MET A 376 21.64 -19.25 0.24
C MET A 376 22.51 -18.00 -0.06
N GLY A 377 22.23 -17.32 -1.18
CA GLY A 377 22.99 -16.17 -1.66
C GLY A 377 24.17 -16.55 -2.53
N GLY A 378 24.71 -15.58 -3.25
CA GLY A 378 25.82 -15.75 -4.19
C GLY A 378 25.71 -14.80 -5.38
N LYS A 379 26.36 -15.16 -6.49
CA LYS A 379 26.32 -14.33 -7.68
C LYS A 379 24.93 -14.28 -8.29
N MET A 380 24.43 -13.07 -8.54
CA MET A 380 23.23 -12.84 -9.33
C MET A 380 23.52 -12.99 -10.82
N GLU A 381 22.71 -13.76 -11.52
CA GLU A 381 22.77 -13.96 -12.97
C GLU A 381 21.64 -13.16 -13.62
N LYS A 382 21.98 -12.17 -14.45
CA LYS A 382 21.01 -11.31 -15.13
C LYS A 382 20.36 -12.06 -16.30
N LEU A 383 19.01 -12.15 -16.29
CA LEU A 383 18.22 -12.89 -17.28
C LEU A 383 17.60 -12.01 -18.37
N THR A 384 17.50 -10.69 -18.15
CA THR A 384 16.94 -9.73 -19.10
C THR A 384 18.02 -8.78 -19.62
N THR A 385 17.93 -8.40 -20.90
CA THR A 385 18.95 -7.60 -21.60
C THR A 385 18.43 -6.25 -22.09
N LEU A 386 17.12 -6.09 -22.21
CA LEU A 386 16.49 -4.86 -22.74
C LEU A 386 16.62 -3.71 -21.75
N THR A 387 17.22 -2.60 -22.17
CA THR A 387 17.30 -1.36 -21.39
C THR A 387 15.90 -0.80 -21.15
N GLY A 388 15.56 -0.52 -19.91
CA GLY A 388 14.24 -0.03 -19.52
C GLY A 388 13.65 -0.83 -18.37
N ASN A 389 12.34 -1.00 -18.36
CA ASN A 389 11.67 -1.85 -17.37
C ASN A 389 11.29 -3.20 -17.99
N ASN A 390 11.74 -4.25 -17.34
CA ASN A 390 11.43 -5.63 -17.66
C ASN A 390 10.56 -6.21 -16.52
N ASP A 391 9.24 -6.08 -16.63
CA ASP A 391 8.29 -6.70 -15.70
C ASP A 391 8.07 -8.16 -16.13
N VAL A 392 8.51 -9.10 -15.31
CA VAL A 392 8.68 -10.49 -15.67
C VAL A 392 7.67 -11.39 -15.00
N SER A 393 7.09 -12.30 -15.79
CA SER A 393 6.33 -13.46 -15.32
C SER A 393 6.96 -14.74 -15.85
N LEU A 394 7.20 -15.72 -14.97
CA LEU A 394 7.66 -17.05 -15.37
C LEU A 394 6.51 -17.95 -15.78
N SER A 395 6.77 -18.84 -16.75
CA SER A 395 5.88 -19.97 -17.00
C SER A 395 5.83 -20.91 -15.78
N PRO A 396 4.73 -21.68 -15.58
CA PRO A 396 4.60 -22.59 -14.42
C PRO A 396 5.71 -23.63 -14.31
N ASP A 397 6.34 -23.99 -15.42
CA ASP A 397 7.50 -24.91 -15.48
C ASP A 397 8.85 -24.20 -15.43
N GLU A 398 8.84 -22.86 -15.28
CA GLU A 398 10.00 -21.97 -15.27
C GLU A 398 10.91 -22.07 -16.50
N LYS A 399 10.42 -22.61 -17.62
CA LYS A 399 11.22 -22.70 -18.85
C LYS A 399 11.19 -21.47 -19.73
N HIS A 400 10.18 -20.60 -19.55
CA HIS A 400 9.97 -19.39 -20.33
C HIS A 400 9.80 -18.17 -19.44
N ILE A 401 10.20 -17.03 -19.96
CA ILE A 401 10.03 -15.71 -19.36
C ILE A 401 9.15 -14.88 -20.29
N ALA A 402 7.97 -14.50 -19.81
CA ALA A 402 7.16 -13.43 -20.40
C ALA A 402 7.60 -12.09 -19.81
N ILE A 403 7.88 -11.12 -20.65
CA ILE A 403 8.37 -9.80 -20.26
C ILE A 403 7.39 -8.75 -20.75
N LEU A 404 6.75 -8.04 -19.85
CA LEU A 404 6.09 -6.80 -20.18
C LEU A 404 7.15 -5.70 -20.13
N TYR A 405 7.58 -5.26 -21.31
CA TYR A 405 8.70 -4.36 -21.49
C TYR A 405 8.28 -3.00 -21.99
N SER A 406 8.94 -1.96 -21.51
CA SER A 406 8.84 -0.60 -22.06
C SER A 406 10.17 0.15 -21.98
N TYR A 407 10.25 1.22 -22.80
CA TYR A 407 11.34 2.19 -22.77
C TYR A 407 10.76 3.62 -22.67
N SER A 408 11.57 4.66 -22.45
CA SER A 408 11.12 6.03 -22.23
C SER A 408 10.09 6.51 -23.26
N ASN A 409 10.33 6.23 -24.54
CA ASN A 409 9.44 6.60 -25.67
C ASN A 409 8.72 5.41 -26.33
N LYS A 410 8.71 4.26 -25.68
CA LYS A 410 8.06 3.03 -26.17
C LYS A 410 7.11 2.51 -25.11
N PRO A 411 5.78 2.61 -25.32
CA PRO A 411 4.78 2.01 -24.47
C PRO A 411 4.99 0.50 -24.26
N TRP A 412 4.32 -0.04 -23.27
CA TRP A 412 4.42 -1.43 -22.86
C TRP A 412 4.03 -2.41 -23.96
N GLU A 413 4.91 -3.39 -24.22
CA GLU A 413 4.68 -4.48 -25.15
C GLU A 413 5.11 -5.81 -24.53
N LEU A 414 4.46 -6.89 -24.96
CA LEU A 414 4.74 -8.24 -24.47
C LEU A 414 5.87 -8.88 -25.30
N TYR A 415 6.85 -9.42 -24.57
CA TYR A 415 7.95 -10.21 -25.14
C TYR A 415 7.98 -11.58 -24.49
N LEU A 416 8.56 -12.56 -25.20
CA LEU A 416 8.75 -13.92 -24.71
C LEU A 416 10.16 -14.40 -25.04
N LYS A 417 10.79 -15.12 -24.10
CA LYS A 417 12.06 -15.81 -24.31
C LYS A 417 12.16 -17.07 -23.45
N PRO A 418 13.06 -18.01 -23.76
CA PRO A 418 13.48 -19.06 -22.84
C PRO A 418 14.14 -18.49 -21.58
N ASN A 419 13.96 -19.18 -20.45
CA ASN A 419 14.53 -18.78 -19.16
C ASN A 419 16.03 -19.12 -19.08
N ASN A 420 16.83 -18.41 -19.84
CA ASN A 420 18.29 -18.52 -19.85
C ASN A 420 18.93 -17.21 -20.31
N THR A 421 20.25 -17.10 -20.24
CA THR A 421 21.02 -15.89 -20.60
C THR A 421 21.44 -15.84 -22.07
N LYS A 422 21.18 -16.89 -22.87
CA LYS A 422 21.73 -17.04 -24.19
C LYS A 422 20.83 -16.49 -25.30
N GLU A 423 19.53 -16.52 -25.08
CA GLU A 423 18.55 -16.21 -26.12
C GLU A 423 17.92 -14.83 -25.89
N GLU A 424 17.69 -14.11 -26.97
CA GLU A 424 17.05 -12.80 -27.01
C GLU A 424 15.53 -12.92 -26.84
N ALA A 425 14.90 -11.84 -26.32
CA ALA A 425 13.46 -11.77 -26.18
C ALA A 425 12.79 -11.41 -27.52
N LYS A 426 11.78 -12.19 -27.91
CA LYS A 426 10.97 -11.94 -29.11
C LYS A 426 9.73 -11.13 -28.73
N GLN A 427 9.50 -10.01 -29.40
CA GLN A 427 8.28 -9.22 -29.26
C GLN A 427 7.08 -9.99 -29.82
N LEU A 428 5.98 -10.01 -29.06
CA LEU A 428 4.72 -10.68 -29.43
C LEU A 428 3.59 -9.72 -29.75
N THR A 429 3.60 -8.50 -29.20
CA THR A 429 2.54 -7.50 -29.40
C THR A 429 3.11 -6.21 -29.97
N SER A 430 2.25 -5.45 -30.68
CA SER A 430 2.51 -4.10 -31.18
C SER A 430 1.18 -3.32 -31.09
N GLY A 431 0.91 -2.76 -29.91
CA GLY A 431 -0.39 -2.13 -29.59
C GLY A 431 -0.50 -0.65 -29.95
N GLN A 432 0.58 -0.04 -30.43
CA GLN A 432 0.60 1.40 -30.74
C GLN A 432 -0.15 1.67 -32.05
N SER A 433 -0.97 2.75 -32.07
CA SER A 433 -1.63 3.23 -33.28
C SER A 433 -0.61 3.80 -34.29
N GLU A 434 -0.98 3.83 -35.58
CA GLU A 434 -0.15 4.46 -36.62
C GLU A 434 0.03 5.96 -36.38
N GLU A 435 -1.01 6.62 -35.83
CA GLU A 435 -0.94 8.01 -35.44
C GLU A 435 0.12 8.23 -34.35
N PHE A 436 0.15 7.40 -33.31
CA PHE A 436 1.16 7.47 -32.25
C PHE A 436 2.58 7.28 -32.82
N LYS A 437 2.77 6.31 -33.72
CA LYS A 437 4.05 6.01 -34.38
C LYS A 437 4.53 7.13 -35.31
N SER A 438 3.60 7.93 -35.84
CA SER A 438 3.92 9.01 -36.77
C SER A 438 4.56 10.23 -36.08
N TYR A 439 4.37 10.35 -34.75
CA TYR A 439 4.97 11.42 -33.96
C TYR A 439 6.41 11.06 -33.53
N ASN A 440 7.33 12.02 -33.64
CA ASN A 440 8.72 11.85 -33.24
C ASN A 440 8.90 12.05 -31.72
N TRP A 441 8.51 11.04 -30.93
CA TRP A 441 8.61 11.05 -29.48
C TRP A 441 10.07 11.14 -29.01
N ARG A 442 10.39 12.12 -28.19
CA ARG A 442 11.74 12.31 -27.65
C ARG A 442 12.09 11.22 -26.64
N ASP A 443 13.34 10.80 -26.66
CA ASP A 443 13.98 10.10 -25.55
C ASP A 443 14.62 11.16 -24.65
N PRO A 444 14.06 11.44 -23.46
CA PRO A 444 14.58 12.51 -22.61
C PRO A 444 15.97 12.16 -22.11
N GLU A 445 16.83 13.17 -22.05
CA GLU A 445 18.16 13.02 -21.47
C GLU A 445 18.04 12.85 -19.95
N LEU A 446 18.63 11.76 -19.40
CA LEU A 446 18.72 11.61 -17.95
C LEU A 446 19.98 12.35 -17.47
N VAL A 447 19.76 13.35 -16.64
CA VAL A 447 20.82 14.22 -16.09
C VAL A 447 20.81 14.19 -14.58
N ASN A 448 21.93 14.55 -13.97
CA ASN A 448 22.02 14.87 -12.56
C ASN A 448 22.56 16.29 -12.43
N PHE A 449 21.97 17.09 -11.56
CA PHE A 449 22.53 18.37 -11.16
C PHE A 449 22.87 18.38 -9.67
N THR A 450 23.75 19.27 -9.27
CA THR A 450 24.15 19.39 -7.86
C THR A 450 23.28 20.42 -7.17
N ALA A 451 22.55 20.00 -6.14
CA ALA A 451 21.80 20.89 -5.27
C ALA A 451 22.74 21.74 -4.40
N GLN A 452 22.23 22.83 -3.85
CA GLN A 452 23.00 23.75 -2.99
C GLN A 452 23.65 23.05 -1.79
N ASP A 453 22.99 22.00 -1.25
CA ASP A 453 23.53 21.19 -0.13
C ASP A 453 24.48 20.07 -0.59
N GLY A 454 24.82 20.01 -1.88
CA GLY A 454 25.73 19.04 -2.46
C GLY A 454 25.09 17.73 -2.90
N ALA A 455 23.78 17.55 -2.75
CA ALA A 455 23.08 16.37 -3.22
C ALA A 455 23.06 16.30 -4.76
N SER A 456 23.20 15.08 -5.31
CA SER A 456 23.07 14.82 -6.74
C SER A 456 21.63 14.53 -7.08
N VAL A 457 20.92 15.49 -7.69
CA VAL A 457 19.48 15.41 -7.97
C VAL A 457 19.26 14.88 -9.38
N PRO A 458 18.57 13.74 -9.57
CA PRO A 458 18.28 13.21 -10.89
C PRO A 458 17.10 13.92 -11.56
N ALA A 459 17.19 14.10 -12.89
CA ALA A 459 16.12 14.71 -13.66
C ALA A 459 16.06 14.17 -15.10
N ARG A 460 14.90 14.34 -15.76
CA ARG A 460 14.69 14.20 -17.19
C ARG A 460 14.72 15.56 -17.84
N LEU A 461 15.56 15.74 -18.82
CA LEU A 461 15.70 16.99 -19.55
C LEU A 461 15.20 16.84 -20.99
N TYR A 462 14.26 17.72 -21.36
CA TYR A 462 13.74 17.86 -22.72
C TYR A 462 14.23 19.19 -23.29
N LYS A 463 14.97 19.13 -24.40
CA LYS A 463 15.56 20.31 -25.03
C LYS A 463 14.94 20.59 -26.40
N PRO A 464 14.53 21.83 -26.69
CA PRO A 464 14.18 22.24 -28.05
C PRO A 464 15.44 22.25 -28.93
N THR A 465 15.25 22.29 -30.25
CA THR A 465 16.40 22.61 -31.16
C THR A 465 16.86 24.04 -30.93
N ALA A 466 18.13 24.33 -31.23
CA ALA A 466 18.70 25.67 -31.05
C ALA A 466 17.88 26.78 -31.75
N GLU A 467 17.29 26.44 -32.93
CA GLU A 467 16.49 27.39 -33.74
C GLU A 467 15.12 27.68 -33.08
N LYS A 468 14.57 26.74 -32.34
CA LYS A 468 13.26 26.90 -31.69
C LYS A 468 13.35 27.37 -30.24
N ASN A 469 14.54 27.32 -29.63
CA ASN A 469 14.71 27.67 -28.23
C ASN A 469 14.26 29.11 -27.98
N ASN A 470 13.20 29.26 -27.16
CA ASN A 470 12.62 30.57 -26.83
C ASN A 470 13.18 31.16 -25.52
N GLY A 471 14.12 30.47 -24.85
CA GLY A 471 14.74 30.89 -23.61
C GLY A 471 13.89 30.70 -22.35
N ALA A 472 12.64 30.22 -22.46
CA ALA A 472 11.79 29.91 -21.31
C ALA A 472 11.90 28.45 -20.91
N ALA A 473 11.62 28.16 -19.64
CA ALA A 473 11.58 26.78 -19.13
C ALA A 473 10.34 26.48 -18.32
N VAL A 474 10.03 25.20 -18.24
CA VAL A 474 8.96 24.64 -17.40
C VAL A 474 9.52 23.51 -16.57
N ILE A 475 9.35 23.59 -15.25
CA ILE A 475 9.66 22.50 -14.34
C ILE A 475 8.39 21.72 -14.04
N PHE A 476 8.45 20.41 -14.23
CA PHE A 476 7.39 19.49 -13.83
C PHE A 476 7.71 18.81 -12.52
N VAL A 477 6.73 18.77 -11.63
CA VAL A 477 6.84 18.12 -10.31
C VAL A 477 5.86 16.97 -10.26
N HIS A 478 6.35 15.72 -10.16
CA HIS A 478 5.51 14.56 -10.07
C HIS A 478 4.74 14.50 -8.73
N GLY A 479 3.62 13.76 -8.72
CA GLY A 479 2.77 13.60 -7.54
C GLY A 479 3.28 12.55 -6.55
N ALA A 480 2.50 12.36 -5.47
CA ALA A 480 2.64 11.36 -4.42
C ALA A 480 3.93 11.42 -3.57
N GLY A 481 4.91 12.26 -3.91
CA GLY A 481 6.17 12.43 -3.17
C GLY A 481 7.10 11.21 -3.19
N TYR A 482 6.56 10.01 -3.23
CA TYR A 482 7.27 8.72 -3.18
C TYR A 482 7.33 7.99 -4.54
N LEU A 483 6.95 8.63 -5.63
CA LEU A 483 7.09 8.05 -6.97
C LEU A 483 8.52 8.22 -7.49
N GLN A 484 8.83 7.47 -8.55
CA GLN A 484 10.03 7.65 -9.36
C GLN A 484 9.59 7.96 -10.78
N ASN A 485 10.02 9.09 -11.36
CA ASN A 485 9.71 9.46 -12.74
C ASN A 485 10.96 9.58 -13.62
N VAL A 486 12.14 9.75 -13.03
CA VAL A 486 13.42 9.74 -13.74
C VAL A 486 13.87 8.29 -13.97
N HIS A 487 13.33 7.69 -15.02
CA HIS A 487 13.58 6.30 -15.38
C HIS A 487 13.53 6.10 -16.90
N LYS A 488 13.99 4.95 -17.36
CA LYS A 488 14.07 4.58 -18.78
C LYS A 488 12.92 3.65 -19.19
N TRP A 489 11.69 3.92 -18.75
CA TRP A 489 10.49 3.19 -19.19
C TRP A 489 9.34 4.15 -19.44
N TRP A 490 8.26 3.64 -20.03
CA TRP A 490 7.04 4.39 -20.29
C TRP A 490 6.42 4.85 -18.99
N SER A 491 6.37 6.16 -18.81
CA SER A 491 5.93 6.78 -17.56
C SER A 491 4.43 6.55 -17.30
N SER A 492 4.06 6.40 -16.03
CA SER A 492 2.67 6.54 -15.58
C SER A 492 2.15 7.96 -15.83
N TYR A 493 3.05 8.94 -15.90
CA TYR A 493 2.78 10.32 -16.34
C TYR A 493 2.91 10.46 -17.88
N PHE A 494 2.28 9.55 -18.64
CA PHE A 494 2.40 9.55 -20.10
C PHE A 494 1.74 10.77 -20.76
N ARG A 495 0.69 11.36 -20.13
CA ARG A 495 0.08 12.59 -20.60
C ARG A 495 1.01 13.77 -20.44
N GLU A 496 1.65 13.88 -19.28
CA GLU A 496 2.68 14.89 -18.99
C GLU A 496 3.88 14.70 -19.91
N TYR A 497 4.33 13.47 -20.15
CA TYR A 497 5.38 13.18 -21.14
C TYR A 497 5.00 13.70 -22.55
N MET A 498 3.75 13.48 -23.01
CA MET A 498 3.27 14.01 -24.27
C MET A 498 3.21 15.55 -24.26
N PHE A 499 2.78 16.14 -23.15
CA PHE A 499 2.73 17.59 -22.97
C PHE A 499 4.14 18.19 -22.93
N HIS A 500 5.13 17.54 -22.32
CA HIS A 500 6.55 17.94 -22.35
C HIS A 500 7.09 17.95 -23.79
N ASN A 501 6.71 16.95 -24.62
CA ASN A 501 7.06 16.94 -26.03
C ASN A 501 6.44 18.15 -26.77
N LEU A 502 5.17 18.48 -26.52
CA LEU A 502 4.51 19.66 -27.09
C LEU A 502 5.19 20.96 -26.65
N LEU A 503 5.46 21.14 -25.36
CA LEU A 503 6.17 22.31 -24.85
C LEU A 503 7.54 22.48 -25.52
N THR A 504 8.25 21.36 -25.68
CA THR A 504 9.58 21.36 -26.31
C THR A 504 9.50 21.69 -27.81
N ASP A 505 8.44 21.25 -28.51
CA ASP A 505 8.17 21.64 -29.89
C ASP A 505 7.88 23.14 -30.05
N LEU A 506 7.29 23.75 -29.00
CA LEU A 506 7.02 25.18 -28.91
C LEU A 506 8.25 26.00 -28.42
N GLY A 507 9.36 25.33 -28.15
CA GLY A 507 10.64 26.01 -27.84
C GLY A 507 10.97 26.12 -26.35
N TYR A 508 10.17 25.59 -25.46
CA TYR A 508 10.45 25.50 -24.02
C TYR A 508 11.49 24.42 -23.71
N THR A 509 12.38 24.70 -22.78
CA THR A 509 13.15 23.67 -22.10
C THR A 509 12.31 23.09 -20.96
N VAL A 510 12.21 21.76 -20.82
CA VAL A 510 11.43 21.13 -19.74
C VAL A 510 12.34 20.27 -18.87
N LEU A 511 12.19 20.41 -17.56
CA LEU A 511 12.90 19.61 -16.55
C LEU A 511 11.88 18.89 -15.66
N ASP A 512 12.01 17.57 -15.56
CA ASP A 512 11.18 16.68 -14.77
C ASP A 512 12.07 16.01 -13.71
N ILE A 513 11.87 16.35 -12.44
CA ILE A 513 12.82 16.11 -11.35
C ILE A 513 12.32 15.01 -10.41
N ASP A 514 13.18 14.03 -10.09
CA ASP A 514 13.00 13.15 -8.94
C ASP A 514 13.64 13.81 -7.70
N TYR A 515 12.89 14.70 -7.08
CA TYR A 515 13.28 15.44 -5.88
C TYR A 515 13.40 14.54 -4.65
N ARG A 516 14.02 15.06 -3.57
CA ARG A 516 14.08 14.33 -2.29
C ARG A 516 12.67 14.02 -1.78
N GLY A 517 12.46 12.75 -1.42
CA GLY A 517 11.14 12.13 -1.23
C GLY A 517 10.86 11.02 -2.24
N SER A 518 11.38 11.14 -3.47
CA SER A 518 11.16 10.18 -4.56
C SER A 518 11.73 8.79 -4.25
N ALA A 519 11.10 7.75 -4.80
CA ALA A 519 11.57 6.37 -4.69
C ALA A 519 12.72 6.06 -5.67
N GLY A 520 13.43 4.95 -5.43
CA GLY A 520 14.46 4.41 -6.33
C GLY A 520 15.89 4.78 -5.97
N TYR A 521 16.08 5.63 -4.96
CA TYR A 521 17.38 6.17 -4.56
C TYR A 521 17.74 5.83 -3.11
N GLY A 522 17.07 4.86 -2.52
CA GLY A 522 17.29 4.40 -1.16
C GLY A 522 16.51 5.19 -0.09
N ARG A 523 16.69 4.73 1.16
CA ARG A 523 15.98 5.23 2.34
C ARG A 523 16.21 6.71 2.60
N ASP A 524 17.47 7.16 2.61
CA ASP A 524 17.82 8.52 3.05
C ASP A 524 17.31 9.58 2.05
N TRP A 525 17.25 9.24 0.76
CA TRP A 525 16.60 10.09 -0.25
C TRP A 525 15.11 10.18 -0.01
N ARG A 526 14.45 9.04 0.17
CA ARG A 526 13.00 8.96 0.39
C ARG A 526 12.57 9.67 1.68
N THR A 527 13.34 9.54 2.76
CA THR A 527 13.01 10.15 4.06
C THR A 527 13.48 11.60 4.21
N GLY A 528 14.12 12.17 3.18
CA GLY A 528 14.65 13.53 3.18
C GLY A 528 13.61 14.65 3.41
N ILE A 529 12.32 14.31 3.31
CA ILE A 529 11.18 15.21 3.55
C ILE A 529 10.54 15.03 4.95
N TYR A 530 11.12 14.19 5.81
CA TYR A 530 10.57 13.94 7.14
C TYR A 530 10.42 15.24 7.94
N ARG A 531 9.20 15.45 8.45
CA ARG A 531 8.77 16.64 9.20
C ARG A 531 8.84 17.96 8.43
N HIS A 532 9.24 17.98 7.16
CA HIS A 532 9.32 19.19 6.35
C HIS A 532 9.10 18.89 4.86
N MET A 533 7.86 18.61 4.47
CA MET A 533 7.44 18.66 3.08
C MET A 533 7.43 20.13 2.62
N GLY A 534 7.94 20.43 1.43
CA GLY A 534 8.24 21.80 0.98
C GLY A 534 9.57 22.37 1.51
N GLY A 535 10.44 21.48 2.00
CA GLY A 535 11.81 21.77 2.40
C GLY A 535 12.81 21.41 1.29
N LYS A 536 13.47 20.25 1.42
CA LYS A 536 14.46 19.79 0.42
C LYS A 536 13.85 19.45 -0.93
N ASP A 537 12.63 18.92 -0.95
CA ASP A 537 11.85 18.67 -2.16
C ASP A 537 11.55 19.95 -2.95
N LEU A 538 11.30 21.08 -2.26
CA LEU A 538 11.18 22.40 -2.88
C LEU A 538 12.55 22.94 -3.32
N SER A 539 13.58 22.89 -2.45
CA SER A 539 14.90 23.41 -2.81
C SER A 539 15.49 22.71 -4.03
N ASP A 540 15.19 21.41 -4.24
CA ASP A 540 15.59 20.68 -5.44
C ASP A 540 14.97 21.26 -6.73
N GLN A 541 13.74 21.85 -6.67
CA GLN A 541 13.12 22.52 -7.80
C GLN A 541 13.81 23.86 -8.09
N VAL A 542 14.13 24.62 -7.05
CA VAL A 542 14.87 25.91 -7.15
C VAL A 542 16.26 25.68 -7.75
N ASP A 543 16.98 24.66 -7.26
CA ASP A 543 18.28 24.28 -7.79
C ASP A 543 18.20 23.78 -9.24
N GLY A 544 17.08 23.12 -9.61
CA GLY A 544 16.77 22.73 -10.98
C GLY A 544 16.55 23.94 -11.91
N ALA A 545 15.84 24.96 -11.45
CA ALA A 545 15.68 26.23 -12.20
C ALA A 545 17.02 26.91 -12.43
N LYS A 546 17.84 27.00 -11.39
CA LYS A 546 19.21 27.53 -11.46
C LYS A 546 20.09 26.70 -12.41
N TYR A 547 20.03 25.39 -12.36
CA TYR A 547 20.76 24.49 -13.27
C TYR A 547 20.41 24.78 -14.74
N LEU A 548 19.12 24.99 -15.05
CA LEU A 548 18.68 25.34 -16.41
C LEU A 548 19.23 26.71 -16.86
N ALA A 549 19.21 27.69 -15.99
CA ALA A 549 19.78 29.04 -16.30
C ALA A 549 21.29 28.96 -16.54
N ASP A 550 22.03 28.32 -15.66
CA ASP A 550 23.48 28.24 -15.71
C ASP A 550 24.02 27.40 -16.88
N ASN A 551 23.30 26.36 -17.32
CA ASN A 551 23.85 25.37 -18.24
C ASN A 551 23.07 25.20 -19.55
N HIS A 552 21.84 25.71 -19.66
CA HIS A 552 20.97 25.45 -20.82
C HIS A 552 20.43 26.74 -21.47
N GLY A 553 20.95 27.91 -21.10
CA GLY A 553 20.60 29.20 -21.72
C GLY A 553 19.15 29.61 -21.45
N VAL A 554 18.59 29.17 -20.33
CA VAL A 554 17.26 29.57 -19.86
C VAL A 554 17.39 30.93 -19.15
N ASP A 555 16.46 31.83 -19.47
CA ASP A 555 16.30 33.07 -18.75
C ASP A 555 15.71 32.81 -17.36
N PRO A 556 16.40 33.17 -16.25
CA PRO A 556 15.90 32.90 -14.90
C PRO A 556 14.57 33.62 -14.58
N GLU A 557 14.25 34.70 -15.29
CA GLU A 557 12.97 35.41 -15.15
C GLU A 557 11.81 34.73 -15.91
N ARG A 558 12.08 33.65 -16.65
CA ARG A 558 11.14 32.98 -17.55
C ARG A 558 10.98 31.49 -17.25
N VAL A 559 10.92 31.17 -15.96
CA VAL A 559 10.73 29.80 -15.48
C VAL A 559 9.33 29.63 -14.92
N GLY A 560 8.59 28.62 -15.42
CA GLY A 560 7.31 28.18 -14.91
C GLY A 560 7.44 26.86 -14.18
N ILE A 561 6.46 26.53 -13.33
CA ILE A 561 6.40 25.27 -12.58
C ILE A 561 4.99 24.73 -12.60
N TYR A 562 4.83 23.41 -12.74
CA TYR A 562 3.50 22.79 -12.61
C TYR A 562 3.59 21.35 -12.10
N GLY A 563 2.51 20.90 -11.52
CA GLY A 563 2.35 19.50 -11.09
C GLY A 563 1.00 19.22 -10.45
N GLY A 564 0.70 17.95 -10.29
CA GLY A 564 -0.55 17.49 -9.69
C GLY A 564 -0.35 16.85 -8.31
N SER A 565 -1.37 16.95 -7.43
CA SER A 565 -1.35 16.34 -6.09
C SER A 565 -0.20 16.89 -5.25
N TYR A 566 0.77 16.05 -4.88
CA TYR A 566 2.01 16.51 -4.25
C TYR A 566 2.77 17.53 -5.11
N GLY A 567 2.79 17.32 -6.43
CA GLY A 567 3.40 18.27 -7.35
C GLY A 567 2.69 19.64 -7.37
N GLY A 568 1.36 19.64 -7.24
CA GLY A 568 0.59 20.86 -7.07
C GLY A 568 0.85 21.55 -5.73
N PHE A 569 1.01 20.76 -4.66
CA PHE A 569 1.47 21.24 -3.35
C PHE A 569 2.84 21.95 -3.46
N ILE A 570 3.82 21.31 -4.10
CA ILE A 570 5.17 21.92 -4.32
C ILE A 570 5.07 23.16 -5.21
N THR A 571 4.21 23.15 -6.23
CA THR A 571 3.97 24.35 -7.07
C THR A 571 3.47 25.53 -6.23
N LEU A 572 2.53 25.28 -5.29
CA LEU A 572 2.08 26.32 -4.35
C LEU A 572 3.21 26.78 -3.43
N MET A 573 3.97 25.84 -2.83
CA MET A 573 5.11 26.19 -1.97
C MET A 573 6.16 27.00 -2.72
N ALA A 574 6.43 26.68 -3.99
CA ALA A 574 7.36 27.40 -4.85
C ALA A 574 6.91 28.85 -5.08
N LEU A 575 5.66 29.07 -5.48
CA LEU A 575 5.14 30.41 -5.73
C LEU A 575 4.99 31.27 -4.46
N PHE A 576 4.83 30.64 -3.29
CA PHE A 576 4.62 31.35 -2.03
C PHE A 576 5.94 31.61 -1.28
N ASN A 577 6.92 30.71 -1.34
CA ASN A 577 8.17 30.82 -0.58
C ASN A 577 9.37 31.19 -1.45
N GLU A 578 9.33 30.90 -2.78
CA GLU A 578 10.42 31.15 -3.72
C GLU A 578 9.93 31.96 -4.94
N PRO A 579 9.21 33.09 -4.72
CA PRO A 579 8.53 33.84 -5.79
C PRO A 579 9.47 34.47 -6.81
N GLU A 580 10.75 34.57 -6.49
CA GLU A 580 11.79 35.09 -7.41
C GLU A 580 12.32 33.99 -8.35
N SER A 581 12.09 32.71 -8.04
CA SER A 581 12.56 31.60 -8.85
C SER A 581 11.57 31.16 -9.92
N PHE A 582 10.27 31.52 -9.75
CA PHE A 582 9.20 31.05 -10.62
C PHE A 582 8.24 32.19 -10.97
N LYS A 583 8.12 32.49 -12.26
CA LYS A 583 7.25 33.52 -12.79
C LYS A 583 5.77 33.18 -12.73
N SER A 584 5.45 31.92 -12.96
CA SER A 584 4.09 31.41 -12.95
C SER A 584 4.04 29.92 -12.61
N GLY A 585 2.89 29.46 -12.10
CA GLY A 585 2.70 28.04 -11.81
C GLY A 585 1.27 27.58 -11.95
N ALA A 586 1.11 26.28 -12.31
CA ALA A 586 -0.18 25.61 -12.35
C ALA A 586 -0.22 24.49 -11.29
N ALA A 587 -1.01 24.71 -10.26
CA ALA A 587 -1.19 23.82 -9.12
C ALA A 587 -2.47 22.99 -9.31
N LEU A 588 -2.28 21.69 -9.64
CA LEU A 588 -3.37 20.80 -10.02
C LEU A 588 -3.73 19.88 -8.85
N ARG A 589 -5.03 19.78 -8.49
CA ARG A 589 -5.53 18.90 -7.42
C ARG A 589 -4.65 18.87 -6.17
N SER A 590 -4.30 20.05 -5.66
CA SER A 590 -3.24 20.26 -4.70
C SER A 590 -3.67 20.08 -3.26
N VAL A 591 -2.83 19.47 -2.43
CA VAL A 591 -2.92 19.59 -0.97
C VAL A 591 -2.48 21.00 -0.57
N THR A 592 -3.32 21.70 0.18
CA THR A 592 -3.04 23.06 0.68
C THR A 592 -2.79 23.10 2.18
N ASP A 593 -3.27 22.09 2.89
CA ASP A 593 -3.09 21.94 4.34
C ASP A 593 -3.05 20.45 4.70
N TRP A 594 -1.89 19.96 5.09
CA TRP A 594 -1.67 18.55 5.40
C TRP A 594 -2.49 18.04 6.59
N ALA A 595 -2.95 18.92 7.48
CA ALA A 595 -3.86 18.53 8.57
C ALA A 595 -5.24 18.06 8.08
N HIS A 596 -5.57 18.33 6.83
CA HIS A 596 -6.81 17.92 6.17
C HIS A 596 -6.67 16.65 5.31
N TYR A 597 -5.45 16.12 5.19
CA TYR A 597 -5.20 14.91 4.38
C TYR A 597 -5.38 13.62 5.20
N ASN A 598 -5.15 12.45 4.58
CA ASN A 598 -5.37 11.16 5.22
C ASN A 598 -4.28 10.79 6.24
N HIS A 599 -4.66 9.99 7.26
CA HIS A 599 -3.75 9.57 8.32
C HIS A 599 -2.60 8.70 7.79
N GLY A 600 -2.91 7.68 6.98
CA GLY A 600 -1.92 6.66 6.58
C GLY A 600 -0.74 7.20 5.76
N TYR A 601 -0.93 8.29 5.01
CA TYR A 601 0.15 8.98 4.30
C TYR A 601 0.82 10.03 5.17
N THR A 602 0.02 10.92 5.78
CA THR A 602 0.53 12.17 6.38
C THR A 602 1.27 11.90 7.68
N SER A 603 0.76 10.98 8.51
CA SER A 603 1.39 10.64 9.79
C SER A 603 2.76 9.97 9.64
N ASN A 604 3.04 9.31 8.52
CA ASN A 604 4.36 8.79 8.22
C ASN A 604 5.42 9.91 8.19
N ILE A 605 5.07 11.02 7.52
CA ILE A 605 6.02 12.07 7.16
C ILE A 605 6.01 13.19 8.18
N LEU A 606 4.82 13.59 8.68
CA LEU A 606 4.65 14.77 9.56
C LEU A 606 4.23 14.41 10.99
N ASN A 607 4.15 13.13 11.35
CA ASN A 607 3.57 12.65 12.61
C ASN A 607 2.08 13.03 12.73
N GLU A 608 1.58 13.36 13.91
CA GLU A 608 0.19 13.83 14.10
C GLU A 608 0.15 15.32 14.39
N PRO A 609 -0.86 16.07 13.89
CA PRO A 609 -0.83 17.54 13.93
C PRO A 609 -0.86 18.13 15.35
N PHE A 610 -1.46 17.44 16.30
CA PHE A 610 -1.48 17.86 17.71
C PHE A 610 -0.23 17.41 18.48
N ASN A 611 0.54 16.47 17.94
CA ASN A 611 1.80 16.01 18.52
C ASN A 611 2.99 16.75 17.93
N ASP A 612 2.98 17.07 16.63
CA ASP A 612 4.06 17.76 15.91
C ASP A 612 3.53 18.94 15.07
N PRO A 613 2.93 19.98 15.68
CA PRO A 613 2.34 21.10 14.95
C PRO A 613 3.36 21.92 14.14
N ILE A 614 4.63 21.91 14.51
CA ILE A 614 5.71 22.57 13.76
C ILE A 614 5.83 21.96 12.37
N ALA A 615 5.81 20.63 12.26
CA ALA A 615 5.89 19.93 10.98
C ALA A 615 4.73 20.31 10.04
N TYR A 616 3.52 20.41 10.55
CA TYR A 616 2.34 20.76 9.75
C TYR A 616 2.33 22.20 9.26
N LYS A 617 2.64 23.16 10.15
CA LYS A 617 2.64 24.58 9.78
C LYS A 617 3.67 24.90 8.71
N ARG A 618 4.90 24.37 8.84
CA ARG A 618 5.97 24.63 7.86
C ARG A 618 5.78 23.89 6.54
N SER A 619 4.93 22.83 6.53
CA SER A 619 4.69 22.01 5.34
C SER A 619 3.39 22.35 4.60
N SER A 620 2.55 23.26 5.08
CA SER A 620 1.23 23.51 4.49
C SER A 620 1.18 24.88 3.78
N PRO A 621 0.98 24.91 2.46
CA PRO A 621 1.04 26.14 1.64
C PRO A 621 0.12 27.26 2.12
N ILE A 622 -1.05 26.93 2.66
CA ILE A 622 -2.05 27.92 3.09
C ILE A 622 -1.49 28.93 4.10
N TYR A 623 -0.46 28.55 4.87
CA TYR A 623 0.20 29.46 5.82
C TYR A 623 1.16 30.46 5.16
N PHE A 624 1.52 30.24 3.89
CA PHE A 624 2.49 31.03 3.15
C PHE A 624 1.86 31.80 1.97
N ALA A 625 0.55 31.73 1.79
CA ALA A 625 -0.18 32.33 0.66
C ALA A 625 0.06 33.84 0.47
N GLU A 626 0.46 34.55 1.55
CA GLU A 626 0.84 35.97 1.50
C GLU A 626 2.03 36.21 0.57
N GLY A 627 2.93 35.23 0.41
CA GLY A 627 4.13 35.36 -0.43
C GLY A 627 3.87 35.29 -1.94
N LEU A 628 2.64 35.01 -2.40
CA LEU A 628 2.33 34.97 -3.82
C LEU A 628 2.64 36.28 -4.55
N LYS A 629 3.55 36.22 -5.53
CA LYS A 629 3.90 37.33 -6.43
C LYS A 629 3.68 36.99 -7.91
N GLY A 630 3.98 35.75 -8.29
CA GLY A 630 3.80 35.24 -9.66
C GLY A 630 2.36 34.90 -9.99
N ASN A 631 2.09 34.44 -11.22
CA ASN A 631 0.76 34.10 -11.68
C ASN A 631 0.43 32.66 -11.32
N LEU A 632 -0.71 32.41 -10.66
CA LEU A 632 -1.14 31.10 -10.18
C LEU A 632 -2.42 30.64 -10.89
N LEU A 633 -2.37 29.46 -11.51
CA LEU A 633 -3.55 28.70 -11.93
C LEU A 633 -3.78 27.56 -10.93
N ILE A 634 -4.96 27.51 -10.33
CA ILE A 634 -5.43 26.38 -9.52
C ILE A 634 -6.41 25.57 -10.38
N ALA A 635 -6.21 24.26 -10.50
CA ALA A 635 -7.14 23.36 -11.19
C ALA A 635 -7.52 22.19 -10.30
N HIS A 636 -8.84 21.88 -10.13
CA HIS A 636 -9.25 20.86 -9.19
C HIS A 636 -10.58 20.18 -9.59
N GLY A 637 -10.67 18.86 -9.43
CA GLY A 637 -11.89 18.09 -9.55
C GLY A 637 -12.84 18.29 -8.36
N MET A 638 -14.11 18.58 -8.60
CA MET A 638 -15.02 18.90 -7.49
C MET A 638 -15.46 17.66 -6.69
N ILE A 639 -15.39 16.46 -7.31
CA ILE A 639 -15.69 15.19 -6.62
C ILE A 639 -14.42 14.43 -6.21
N ASP A 640 -13.28 15.13 -6.08
CA ASP A 640 -12.01 14.54 -5.64
C ASP A 640 -12.15 13.94 -4.23
N THR A 641 -12.09 12.61 -4.16
CA THR A 641 -12.22 11.83 -2.92
C THR A 641 -10.88 11.58 -2.22
N ASN A 642 -9.77 11.91 -2.86
CA ASN A 642 -8.41 11.81 -2.34
C ASN A 642 -7.93 13.14 -1.72
N VAL A 643 -7.72 14.18 -2.55
CA VAL A 643 -7.49 15.54 -2.09
C VAL A 643 -8.80 16.31 -2.23
N HIS A 644 -9.52 16.47 -1.14
CA HIS A 644 -10.85 17.05 -1.19
C HIS A 644 -10.85 18.47 -1.78
N PHE A 645 -11.82 18.80 -2.62
CA PHE A 645 -12.01 20.14 -3.16
C PHE A 645 -12.03 21.23 -2.08
N GLN A 646 -12.36 20.87 -0.85
CA GLN A 646 -12.27 21.73 0.34
C GLN A 646 -10.89 22.40 0.49
N ASP A 647 -9.81 21.73 0.11
CA ASP A 647 -8.44 22.26 0.22
C ASP A 647 -8.30 23.55 -0.58
N VAL A 648 -8.66 23.55 -1.86
CA VAL A 648 -8.54 24.74 -2.73
C VAL A 648 -9.60 25.79 -2.43
N VAL A 649 -10.78 25.42 -1.93
CA VAL A 649 -11.81 26.38 -1.45
C VAL A 649 -11.27 27.19 -0.27
N ARG A 650 -10.60 26.54 0.68
CA ARG A 650 -9.94 27.23 1.81
C ARG A 650 -8.82 28.15 1.35
N LEU A 651 -7.99 27.68 0.39
CA LEU A 651 -6.91 28.50 -0.16
C LEU A 651 -7.47 29.70 -0.92
N ALA A 652 -8.52 29.54 -1.72
CA ALA A 652 -9.19 30.64 -2.41
C ALA A 652 -9.67 31.71 -1.44
N GLN A 653 -10.35 31.32 -0.34
CA GLN A 653 -10.78 32.26 0.69
C GLN A 653 -9.57 32.99 1.31
N ARG A 654 -8.46 32.27 1.56
CA ARG A 654 -7.25 32.89 2.10
C ARG A 654 -6.60 33.89 1.16
N LEU A 655 -6.55 33.60 -0.15
CA LEU A 655 -6.02 34.52 -1.17
C LEU A 655 -6.89 35.79 -1.29
N ILE A 656 -8.23 35.66 -1.20
CA ILE A 656 -9.17 36.78 -1.18
C ILE A 656 -8.92 37.67 0.05
N GLU A 657 -8.79 37.09 1.24
CA GLU A 657 -8.49 37.84 2.47
C GLU A 657 -7.15 38.58 2.43
N LEU A 658 -6.19 38.04 1.67
CA LEU A 658 -4.86 38.62 1.44
C LEU A 658 -4.83 39.64 0.26
N GLU A 659 -6.00 39.91 -0.34
CA GLU A 659 -6.15 40.84 -1.46
C GLU A 659 -5.26 40.47 -2.65
N LYS A 660 -5.02 39.15 -2.92
CA LYS A 660 -4.26 38.67 -4.08
C LYS A 660 -5.18 38.66 -5.30
N ASP A 661 -4.71 39.16 -6.43
CA ASP A 661 -5.44 39.29 -7.71
C ASP A 661 -4.79 38.51 -8.88
N ASN A 662 -3.61 37.97 -8.65
CA ASN A 662 -2.78 37.30 -9.66
C ASN A 662 -2.99 35.74 -9.64
N TRP A 663 -4.21 35.32 -9.40
CA TRP A 663 -4.58 33.89 -9.40
C TRP A 663 -5.94 33.62 -10.09
N GLU A 664 -6.05 32.45 -10.68
CA GLU A 664 -7.28 31.95 -11.30
C GLU A 664 -7.58 30.52 -10.82
N MET A 665 -8.87 30.14 -10.79
CA MET A 665 -9.27 28.78 -10.47
C MET A 665 -10.11 28.17 -11.60
N ALA A 666 -9.70 27.01 -12.07
CA ALA A 666 -10.48 26.14 -12.95
C ALA A 666 -11.06 24.96 -12.15
N VAL A 667 -12.36 24.74 -12.22
CA VAL A 667 -13.05 23.65 -11.53
C VAL A 667 -13.56 22.62 -12.54
N TYR A 668 -13.48 21.36 -12.17
CA TYR A 668 -13.92 20.23 -13.00
C TYR A 668 -15.00 19.44 -12.24
N PRO A 669 -16.29 19.76 -12.50
CA PRO A 669 -17.41 19.32 -11.65
C PRO A 669 -17.58 17.80 -11.55
N VAL A 670 -17.24 17.05 -12.60
CA VAL A 670 -17.43 15.59 -12.66
C VAL A 670 -16.16 14.78 -12.41
N GLU A 671 -15.05 15.44 -12.10
CA GLU A 671 -13.76 14.79 -12.00
C GLU A 671 -13.34 14.50 -10.54
N ASP A 672 -12.81 13.28 -10.34
CA ASP A 672 -12.11 12.85 -9.13
C ASP A 672 -10.60 13.23 -9.24
N HIS A 673 -9.77 12.74 -8.35
CA HIS A 673 -8.34 13.01 -8.27
C HIS A 673 -7.57 12.69 -9.56
N GLY A 674 -7.88 11.58 -10.20
CA GLY A 674 -7.42 11.25 -11.55
C GLY A 674 -8.55 11.52 -12.54
N PHE A 675 -8.39 12.54 -13.38
CA PHE A 675 -9.40 12.86 -14.39
C PHE A 675 -9.69 11.68 -15.31
N VAL A 676 -10.95 11.48 -15.63
CA VAL A 676 -11.41 10.40 -16.51
C VAL A 676 -11.76 10.92 -17.90
N GLU A 677 -12.42 12.09 -17.97
CA GLU A 677 -12.92 12.62 -19.24
C GLU A 677 -11.79 13.23 -20.08
N PRO A 678 -11.67 12.82 -21.37
CA PRO A 678 -10.66 13.41 -22.27
C PRO A 678 -10.81 14.92 -22.45
N SER A 679 -12.03 15.44 -22.39
CA SER A 679 -12.32 16.89 -22.48
C SER A 679 -11.74 17.65 -21.30
N SER A 680 -11.82 17.10 -20.09
CA SER A 680 -11.26 17.67 -18.87
C SER A 680 -9.74 17.76 -18.95
N TRP A 681 -9.07 16.67 -19.34
CA TRP A 681 -7.62 16.67 -19.59
C TRP A 681 -7.19 17.69 -20.65
N THR A 682 -7.96 17.78 -21.75
CA THR A 682 -7.67 18.73 -22.83
C THR A 682 -7.79 20.18 -22.36
N ASP A 683 -8.82 20.51 -21.58
CA ASP A 683 -9.04 21.84 -21.05
C ASP A 683 -7.93 22.20 -20.03
N GLU A 684 -7.56 21.28 -19.15
CA GLU A 684 -6.48 21.49 -18.16
C GLU A 684 -5.15 21.86 -18.85
N TYR A 685 -4.69 21.06 -19.82
CA TYR A 685 -3.45 21.34 -20.54
C TYR A 685 -3.50 22.62 -21.38
N LYS A 686 -4.65 22.95 -21.98
CA LYS A 686 -4.84 24.24 -22.69
C LYS A 686 -4.70 25.44 -21.75
N ARG A 687 -5.24 25.32 -20.52
CA ARG A 687 -5.10 26.41 -19.52
C ARG A 687 -3.66 26.56 -19.05
N ILE A 688 -2.96 25.45 -18.79
CA ILE A 688 -1.54 25.46 -18.41
C ILE A 688 -0.72 26.10 -19.53
N LEU A 689 -0.92 25.68 -20.78
CA LEU A 689 -0.20 26.25 -21.93
C LEU A 689 -0.51 27.75 -22.11
N LYS A 690 -1.77 28.16 -21.94
CA LYS A 690 -2.16 29.58 -22.01
C LYS A 690 -1.44 30.38 -20.92
N LEU A 691 -1.39 29.90 -19.67
CA LEU A 691 -0.67 30.54 -18.58
C LEU A 691 0.81 30.75 -18.95
N PHE A 692 1.50 29.68 -19.36
CA PHE A 692 2.92 29.77 -19.68
C PHE A 692 3.21 30.68 -20.89
N ASN A 693 2.40 30.58 -21.95
CA ASN A 693 2.57 31.47 -23.12
C ASN A 693 2.42 32.95 -22.75
N SER A 694 1.42 33.29 -21.92
CA SER A 694 1.15 34.68 -21.56
C SER A 694 2.08 35.24 -20.48
N THR A 695 2.80 34.41 -19.75
CA THR A 695 3.64 34.89 -18.63
C THR A 695 5.14 34.68 -18.83
N LEU A 696 5.52 33.72 -19.70
CA LEU A 696 6.92 33.38 -19.94
C LEU A 696 7.44 33.82 -21.33
N LEU A 697 6.53 34.08 -22.32
CA LEU A 697 6.94 34.46 -23.67
C LEU A 697 6.71 35.93 -23.97
N ASP A 698 5.83 36.61 -23.26
CA ASP A 698 5.59 38.03 -23.33
C ASP A 698 6.56 38.76 -22.38
#